data_567077973da66a27a498615c1f6c2191
#
_entry.id   567077973da66a27a498615c1f6c2191
#
_cell.length_a   1.000
_cell.length_b   1.000
_cell.length_c   1.000
_cell.angle_alpha   90.00
_cell.angle_beta   90.00
_cell.angle_gamma   90.00
#
_symmetry.space_group_name_H-M   'P 1'
#
loop_
_entity.id
_entity.type
_entity.pdbx_description
1 polymer ?
#
loop_
_entity_poly.entity_id
_entity_poly.type
_entity_poly.pdbx_seq_one_letter_code
_entity_poly.pdbx_strand_id
1 'polypeptide(L)'
;MFFLFISPSAHPFPQLVEDGERYFGQEKEMANVYDNVLKLIGNTPLIRVNRLNSNPRVTIYAKLESRNPGGSVKDRIALQMVEQAELRGELTPEKTIIEATSGNTGIGLAVVAAVKGYSITLAMPETASQERQKILKALGAEILLTPGTLGTDGAIEKVYELARQFPDRYFMPDQFNNEDNWKAHYFTTAEEIWEQTEGKVTHVVATLGTTGTAIGITKRLKEYDQDIYVIAVEPYMGHKIQGLKNMKESYVPGIFDKELMDEIVHIEDAEAFETARLLAREEGLFVGMSSGASMAAALRAASTVEKGYIVAILPDGGERYLSTNLFTTLSEPDFRFYNTYSRQKEEFKPISEGKISLFTTGPVVGESLRLTESRRLVVADLLRRYLEYKGFEVSQAVNITDMGEKAILDSSHDLHTDAERYMEICRRDTEALGVQPSTYYPRTSEHVDDILEISKSLMEKGVAYEKLRSVYFDISQFNDYGKLSRVDLQKIRLGKTVDLEAYEKENPRDFTLLRRATLAELKRGIYLKTIWGNVLPSLHLETVALAIKHLGVTIDFHVSSLDFLFPHNENEIAIAQAATGKPLANYYIHSERVLADGKKKSREGEGKETVQELLKQGYSGRQIRYWLLATHYRKPLHYEERRMEEVARSLERLDEFIHRLQHVVIGEAWEEVNQLIYEVEQNFDEAMGDDLNISSALAAVFSFIRKLNPYISAGRLSESQKEAALAAMERLDSVLNIACSPEADLDEKACKLLEARAEARRSKRWEEADRMRQELLNLGIKVVDTPEGTRWKRVD
;
A
#
# COMPACT_ATOMS: atom_id res chain seq x y z
N MET A 1 40.66 -10.64 -40.18
CA MET A 1 41.80 -9.95 -40.86
C MET A 1 41.53 -8.46 -40.70
N PHE A 2 42.24 -7.83 -39.86
CA PHE A 2 42.68 -6.47 -39.52
C PHE A 2 42.65 -6.22 -38.01
N PHE A 3 43.83 -6.48 -37.44
CA PHE A 3 44.22 -5.97 -36.13
C PHE A 3 44.64 -4.51 -36.28
N LEU A 4 44.19 -3.67 -35.38
CA LEU A 4 44.80 -2.37 -35.16
C LEU A 4 45.23 -2.27 -33.68
N PHE A 5 46.55 -2.25 -33.51
CA PHE A 5 47.26 -1.98 -32.28
C PHE A 5 47.11 -0.51 -31.91
N ILE A 6 46.83 -0.24 -30.65
CA ILE A 6 47.06 1.05 -30.02
C ILE A 6 48.00 0.84 -28.83
N SER A 7 49.15 1.49 -28.94
CA SER A 7 50.27 1.53 -28.01
C SER A 7 49.94 2.30 -26.73
N PRO A 8 50.47 1.91 -25.56
CA PRO A 8 50.36 2.69 -24.34
C PRO A 8 51.48 3.75 -24.29
N SER A 9 51.08 5.03 -24.16
CA SER A 9 51.98 6.12 -23.85
C SER A 9 52.35 6.12 -22.37
N ALA A 10 53.57 5.82 -22.05
CA ALA A 10 54.20 5.98 -20.75
C ALA A 10 54.45 7.46 -20.46
N HIS A 11 54.00 7.99 -19.33
CA HIS A 11 54.50 9.21 -18.74
C HIS A 11 55.59 8.86 -17.71
N PRO A 12 56.70 9.63 -17.68
CA PRO A 12 57.83 9.31 -16.83
C PRO A 12 57.62 9.76 -15.37
N PHE A 13 58.05 8.89 -14.45
CA PHE A 13 58.26 9.26 -13.05
C PHE A 13 59.37 10.31 -12.90
N PRO A 14 59.29 11.29 -12.02
CA PRO A 14 60.38 12.16 -11.68
C PRO A 14 61.38 11.41 -10.81
N GLN A 15 62.66 11.59 -11.16
CA GLN A 15 63.82 11.09 -10.43
C GLN A 15 63.90 11.66 -9.02
N LEU A 16 64.28 10.79 -8.09
CA LEU A 16 64.74 11.15 -6.76
C LEU A 16 66.02 11.98 -6.84
N VAL A 17 66.04 13.17 -6.26
CA VAL A 17 67.24 13.91 -5.92
C VAL A 17 67.45 13.76 -4.42
N GLU A 18 68.59 13.09 -4.07
CA GLU A 18 69.18 13.14 -2.73
C GLU A 18 69.72 14.50 -2.46
N ASP A 19 69.20 15.19 -1.46
CA ASP A 19 69.94 16.18 -0.69
C ASP A 19 69.50 16.18 0.75
N GLY A 20 70.42 15.73 1.64
CA GLY A 20 70.21 15.68 3.07
C GLY A 20 70.37 17.04 3.72
N GLU A 21 69.33 17.50 4.37
CA GLU A 21 69.42 18.36 5.54
C GLU A 21 68.35 18.03 6.57
N ARG A 22 68.81 17.65 7.77
CA ARG A 22 67.97 17.40 8.92
C ARG A 22 67.42 18.73 9.43
N TYR A 23 66.11 18.94 9.35
CA TYR A 23 65.39 19.89 10.21
C TYR A 23 64.52 19.12 11.19
N PHE A 24 64.88 19.23 12.46
CA PHE A 24 64.02 18.88 13.59
C PHE A 24 62.93 19.96 13.71
N GLY A 25 61.66 19.49 13.91
CA GLY A 25 60.68 20.31 14.54
C GLY A 25 59.59 20.87 13.64
N GLN A 26 58.65 20.01 13.29
CA GLN A 26 57.18 20.20 13.29
C GLN A 26 56.59 18.82 13.04
N GLU A 27 55.91 18.27 14.01
CA GLU A 27 55.02 17.13 13.78
C GLU A 27 54.00 17.57 12.71
N LYS A 28 54.22 17.14 11.45
CA LYS A 28 53.21 17.26 10.44
C LYS A 28 52.06 16.42 10.92
N GLU A 29 50.98 17.05 11.44
CA GLU A 29 49.71 16.36 11.61
C GLU A 29 49.45 15.60 10.31
N MET A 30 49.41 14.25 10.39
CA MET A 30 49.05 13.43 9.23
C MET A 30 47.58 13.74 8.95
N ALA A 31 47.32 14.43 7.86
CA ALA A 31 46.00 14.81 7.48
C ALA A 31 45.11 13.56 7.39
N ASN A 32 44.00 13.55 8.13
CA ASN A 32 42.99 12.46 8.17
C ASN A 32 43.39 11.14 8.89
N VAL A 33 44.24 11.20 9.91
CA VAL A 33 44.47 10.09 10.83
C VAL A 33 43.89 10.43 12.19
N TYR A 34 42.95 9.61 12.68
CA TYR A 34 42.19 9.83 13.90
C TYR A 34 42.41 8.70 14.91
N ASP A 35 42.46 9.00 16.19
CA ASP A 35 42.66 8.03 17.26
C ASP A 35 41.51 7.02 17.36
N ASN A 36 40.30 7.46 17.08
CA ASN A 36 39.11 6.61 17.07
C ASN A 36 38.00 7.26 16.22
N VAL A 37 36.93 6.47 15.96
CA VAL A 37 35.82 6.88 15.10
C VAL A 37 35.01 8.06 15.65
N LEU A 38 35.00 8.33 16.96
CA LEU A 38 34.25 9.46 17.55
C LEU A 38 34.79 10.82 17.10
N LYS A 39 36.07 10.89 16.68
CA LYS A 39 36.68 12.11 16.15
C LYS A 39 36.19 12.48 14.75
N LEU A 40 35.40 11.59 14.10
CA LEU A 40 34.75 11.85 12.82
C LEU A 40 33.33 12.43 13.00
N ILE A 41 32.81 12.52 14.23
CA ILE A 41 31.50 13.09 14.51
C ILE A 41 31.58 14.59 14.30
N GLY A 42 30.64 15.13 13.49
CA GLY A 42 30.63 16.54 13.13
C GLY A 42 31.40 16.84 11.84
N ASN A 43 31.63 18.10 11.57
CA ASN A 43 32.23 18.62 10.31
C ASN A 43 31.59 18.07 9.06
N THR A 44 30.28 17.89 9.09
CA THR A 44 29.51 17.35 7.99
C THR A 44 29.41 18.35 6.83
N PRO A 45 29.41 17.90 5.57
CA PRO A 45 29.43 18.82 4.43
C PRO A 45 28.10 19.51 4.19
N LEU A 46 28.16 20.73 3.63
CA LEU A 46 27.06 21.39 2.94
C LEU A 46 27.14 21.10 1.44
N ILE A 47 26.05 20.60 0.86
CA ILE A 47 25.94 20.33 -0.57
C ILE A 47 24.89 21.25 -1.18
N ARG A 48 25.25 21.95 -2.25
CA ARG A 48 24.30 22.80 -2.98
C ARG A 48 23.29 21.95 -3.73
N VAL A 49 22.00 22.27 -3.57
CA VAL A 49 20.89 21.69 -4.34
C VAL A 49 20.73 22.50 -5.62
N ASN A 50 20.83 21.85 -6.78
CA ASN A 50 20.92 22.54 -8.06
C ASN A 50 19.70 22.36 -8.97
N ARG A 51 19.15 21.12 -9.05
CA ARG A 51 18.08 20.78 -9.99
C ARG A 51 16.70 20.99 -9.41
N LEU A 52 16.53 20.72 -8.12
CA LEU A 52 15.23 20.82 -7.46
C LEU A 52 14.86 22.27 -7.12
N ASN A 53 15.82 23.15 -7.00
CA ASN A 53 15.58 24.56 -6.71
C ASN A 53 15.20 25.33 -7.99
N SER A 54 13.95 25.77 -8.09
CA SER A 54 13.43 26.54 -9.22
C SER A 54 13.70 28.06 -9.11
N ASN A 55 14.09 28.57 -7.93
CA ASN A 55 14.34 30.01 -7.72
C ASN A 55 15.85 30.34 -7.85
N PRO A 56 16.29 30.97 -8.96
CA PRO A 56 17.70 31.24 -9.17
C PRO A 56 18.30 32.31 -8.23
N ARG A 57 17.46 33.04 -7.49
CA ARG A 57 17.90 34.08 -6.52
C ARG A 57 18.10 33.52 -5.11
N VAL A 58 17.70 32.26 -4.90
CA VAL A 58 17.87 31.57 -3.63
C VAL A 58 18.87 30.43 -3.81
N THR A 59 19.79 30.25 -2.90
CA THR A 59 20.68 29.10 -2.85
C THR A 59 20.24 28.18 -1.72
N ILE A 60 19.95 26.92 -2.04
CA ILE A 60 19.62 25.88 -1.04
C ILE A 60 20.84 24.99 -0.83
N TYR A 61 21.18 24.78 0.42
CA TYR A 61 22.22 23.84 0.85
C TYR A 61 21.60 22.72 1.70
N ALA A 62 22.04 21.51 1.44
CA ALA A 62 21.75 20.31 2.21
C ALA A 62 22.89 20.03 3.20
N LYS A 63 22.63 20.09 4.52
CA LYS A 63 23.58 19.69 5.58
C LYS A 63 23.50 18.19 5.77
N LEU A 64 24.49 17.45 5.30
CA LEU A 64 24.45 15.98 5.23
C LEU A 64 24.89 15.31 6.54
N GLU A 65 23.99 15.18 7.46
CA GLU A 65 24.24 14.54 8.76
C GLU A 65 24.42 13.00 8.68
N SER A 66 24.08 12.40 7.54
CA SER A 66 24.40 10.99 7.23
C SER A 66 25.89 10.71 7.14
N ARG A 67 26.75 11.74 7.11
CA ARG A 67 28.21 11.61 7.07
C ARG A 67 28.86 11.41 8.45
N ASN A 68 28.11 11.50 9.53
CA ASN A 68 28.57 11.05 10.82
C ASN A 68 28.81 9.53 10.81
N PRO A 69 29.72 8.98 11.65
CA PRO A 69 30.09 7.56 11.63
C PRO A 69 28.94 6.59 11.85
N GLY A 70 28.03 6.91 12.77
CA GLY A 70 26.81 6.16 12.96
C GLY A 70 25.71 6.49 11.92
N GLY A 71 26.00 7.33 10.96
CA GLY A 71 25.14 7.66 9.80
C GLY A 71 23.98 8.60 10.07
N SER A 72 24.03 9.41 11.15
CA SER A 72 22.95 10.35 11.44
C SER A 72 23.36 11.54 12.32
N VAL A 73 22.50 12.53 12.35
CA VAL A 73 22.57 13.72 13.23
C VAL A 73 22.63 13.33 14.72
N LYS A 74 22.19 12.13 15.10
CA LYS A 74 22.11 11.68 16.49
C LYS A 74 23.46 11.26 17.07
N ASP A 75 24.48 11.06 16.27
CA ASP A 75 25.84 10.81 16.73
C ASP A 75 26.38 11.97 17.58
N ARG A 76 26.05 13.21 17.17
CA ARG A 76 26.45 14.42 17.89
C ARG A 76 25.90 14.46 19.30
N ILE A 77 24.59 14.24 19.46
CA ILE A 77 23.95 14.26 20.76
C ILE A 77 24.38 13.08 21.65
N ALA A 78 24.59 11.91 21.03
CA ALA A 78 25.06 10.74 21.74
C ALA A 78 26.45 10.99 22.37
N LEU A 79 27.37 11.56 21.60
CA LEU A 79 28.71 11.90 22.09
C LEU A 79 28.62 12.95 23.21
N GLN A 80 27.92 14.07 22.96
CA GLN A 80 27.82 15.17 23.90
C GLN A 80 27.18 14.75 25.23
N MET A 81 26.04 14.03 25.20
CA MET A 81 25.36 13.59 26.41
C MET A 81 26.23 12.65 27.26
N VAL A 82 26.95 11.72 26.62
CA VAL A 82 27.84 10.79 27.31
C VAL A 82 29.05 11.52 27.91
N GLU A 83 29.74 12.38 27.13
CA GLU A 83 30.93 13.08 27.63
C GLU A 83 30.60 14.07 28.75
N GLN A 84 29.45 14.75 28.66
CA GLN A 84 29.04 15.66 29.73
C GLN A 84 28.64 14.89 31.01
N ALA A 85 28.03 13.70 30.86
CA ALA A 85 27.72 12.84 31.99
C ALA A 85 28.99 12.30 32.71
N GLU A 86 30.00 11.95 31.91
CA GLU A 86 31.33 11.56 32.47
C GLU A 86 31.93 12.72 33.25
N LEU A 87 31.93 13.93 32.68
CA LEU A 87 32.49 15.11 33.36
C LEU A 87 31.76 15.48 34.63
N ARG A 88 30.44 15.24 34.70
CA ARG A 88 29.64 15.45 35.93
C ARG A 88 29.70 14.29 36.90
N GLY A 89 30.34 13.16 36.53
CA GLY A 89 30.41 11.96 37.37
C GLY A 89 29.08 11.18 37.48
N GLU A 90 28.12 11.49 36.59
CA GLU A 90 26.82 10.82 36.50
C GLU A 90 26.94 9.44 35.84
N LEU A 91 27.81 9.32 34.83
CA LEU A 91 28.19 8.09 34.18
C LEU A 91 29.57 7.63 34.65
N THR A 92 29.62 6.46 35.28
CA THR A 92 30.86 5.80 35.72
C THR A 92 31.06 4.50 34.95
N PRO A 93 32.29 3.93 34.90
CA PRO A 93 32.56 2.69 34.16
C PRO A 93 31.70 1.49 34.55
N GLU A 94 31.12 1.49 35.75
CA GLU A 94 30.31 0.39 36.29
C GLU A 94 28.84 0.51 35.87
N LYS A 95 28.41 1.70 35.37
CA LYS A 95 27.02 1.91 34.94
C LYS A 95 26.78 1.45 33.53
N THR A 96 25.59 0.95 33.30
CA THR A 96 25.07 0.63 31.98
C THR A 96 24.25 1.82 31.43
N ILE A 97 24.54 2.26 30.23
CA ILE A 97 23.72 3.26 29.54
C ILE A 97 22.38 2.62 29.19
N ILE A 98 21.24 3.27 29.52
CA ILE A 98 19.92 2.78 29.17
C ILE A 98 19.12 3.89 28.50
N GLU A 99 18.50 3.62 27.32
CA GLU A 99 17.70 4.60 26.60
C GLU A 99 16.55 3.94 25.84
N ALA A 100 15.44 4.67 25.69
CA ALA A 100 14.28 4.23 24.90
C ALA A 100 14.41 4.72 23.47
N THR A 101 14.84 3.84 22.57
CA THR A 101 14.98 4.21 21.17
C THR A 101 15.19 2.99 20.28
N SER A 102 14.45 2.96 19.18
CA SER A 102 14.65 2.00 18.08
C SER A 102 15.36 2.62 16.87
N GLY A 103 15.76 3.88 16.97
CA GLY A 103 16.23 4.69 15.84
C GLY A 103 17.68 5.14 15.96
N ASN A 104 17.94 6.26 15.32
CA ASN A 104 19.27 6.84 15.15
C ASN A 104 20.00 7.15 16.47
N THR A 105 19.26 7.56 17.49
CA THR A 105 19.87 7.82 18.83
C THR A 105 20.46 6.55 19.43
N GLY A 106 19.77 5.41 19.31
CA GLY A 106 20.30 4.13 19.78
C GLY A 106 21.59 3.74 19.07
N ILE A 107 21.66 3.97 17.76
CA ILE A 107 22.88 3.67 16.99
C ILE A 107 24.01 4.60 17.42
N GLY A 108 23.76 5.90 17.55
CA GLY A 108 24.79 6.85 18.02
C GLY A 108 25.29 6.50 19.42
N LEU A 109 24.41 6.20 20.38
CA LEU A 109 24.79 5.79 21.72
C LEU A 109 25.56 4.46 21.72
N ALA A 110 25.16 3.48 20.88
CA ALA A 110 25.87 2.22 20.77
C ALA A 110 27.30 2.38 20.20
N VAL A 111 27.48 3.26 19.20
CA VAL A 111 28.82 3.62 18.68
C VAL A 111 29.68 4.24 19.76
N VAL A 112 29.14 5.22 20.51
CA VAL A 112 29.88 5.90 21.60
C VAL A 112 30.21 4.90 22.73
N ALA A 113 29.24 4.06 23.13
CA ALA A 113 29.42 3.06 24.15
C ALA A 113 30.51 2.02 23.78
N ALA A 114 30.46 1.54 22.51
CA ALA A 114 31.44 0.58 22.01
C ALA A 114 32.89 1.15 22.05
N VAL A 115 33.08 2.43 21.68
CA VAL A 115 34.41 3.05 21.68
C VAL A 115 34.90 3.38 23.10
N LYS A 116 33.99 3.84 23.98
CA LYS A 116 34.32 4.23 25.35
C LYS A 116 34.32 3.03 26.34
N GLY A 117 33.82 1.87 25.90
CA GLY A 117 33.83 0.63 26.73
C GLY A 117 32.66 0.51 27.71
N TYR A 118 31.55 1.23 27.48
CA TYR A 118 30.36 1.12 28.32
C TYR A 118 29.43 0.00 27.87
N SER A 119 28.78 -0.64 28.83
CA SER A 119 27.62 -1.49 28.56
C SER A 119 26.41 -0.60 28.19
N ILE A 120 25.60 -1.06 27.24
CA ILE A 120 24.41 -0.33 26.80
C ILE A 120 23.20 -1.26 26.62
N THR A 121 22.05 -0.87 27.16
CA THR A 121 20.74 -1.54 26.99
C THR A 121 19.76 -0.57 26.31
N LEU A 122 19.16 -0.97 25.19
CA LEU A 122 18.22 -0.14 24.44
C LEU A 122 16.83 -0.76 24.46
N ALA A 123 15.85 -0.02 24.98
CA ALA A 123 14.47 -0.44 25.00
C ALA A 123 13.74 -0.01 23.73
N MET A 124 12.97 -0.92 23.13
CA MET A 124 12.20 -0.67 21.94
C MET A 124 10.99 -1.59 21.84
N PRO A 125 9.91 -1.20 21.11
CA PRO A 125 8.77 -2.07 20.88
C PRO A 125 9.16 -3.28 20.00
N GLU A 126 8.48 -4.41 20.19
CA GLU A 126 8.64 -5.63 19.39
C GLU A 126 8.45 -5.39 17.88
N THR A 127 7.65 -4.37 17.52
CA THR A 127 7.40 -3.94 16.14
C THR A 127 8.58 -3.21 15.49
N ALA A 128 9.66 -2.93 16.23
CA ALA A 128 10.86 -2.30 15.67
C ALA A 128 11.52 -3.21 14.62
N SER A 129 11.99 -2.64 13.51
CA SER A 129 12.53 -3.40 12.38
C SER A 129 13.69 -4.31 12.80
N GLN A 130 13.72 -5.52 12.27
CA GLN A 130 14.79 -6.49 12.55
C GLN A 130 16.18 -5.98 12.14
N GLU A 131 16.26 -5.18 11.06
CA GLU A 131 17.52 -4.57 10.64
C GLU A 131 18.13 -3.68 11.72
N ARG A 132 17.31 -2.83 12.34
CA ARG A 132 17.76 -1.96 13.44
C ARG A 132 18.23 -2.77 14.64
N GLN A 133 17.48 -3.81 14.99
CA GLN A 133 17.89 -4.72 16.07
C GLN A 133 19.24 -5.40 15.75
N LYS A 134 19.45 -5.83 14.48
CA LYS A 134 20.72 -6.43 14.04
C LYS A 134 21.89 -5.45 14.12
N ILE A 135 21.71 -4.21 13.69
CA ILE A 135 22.74 -3.16 13.77
C ILE A 135 23.12 -2.90 15.21
N LEU A 136 22.17 -2.74 16.12
CA LEU A 136 22.40 -2.47 17.52
C LEU A 136 23.11 -3.63 18.21
N LYS A 137 22.68 -4.88 17.94
CA LYS A 137 23.38 -6.09 18.44
C LYS A 137 24.80 -6.20 17.92
N ALA A 138 25.04 -5.87 16.66
CA ALA A 138 26.39 -5.86 16.07
C ALA A 138 27.31 -4.82 16.72
N LEU A 139 26.75 -3.73 17.23
CA LEU A 139 27.46 -2.71 18.00
C LEU A 139 27.59 -3.07 19.50
N GLY A 140 27.12 -4.24 19.92
CA GLY A 140 27.25 -4.73 21.29
C GLY A 140 26.13 -4.31 22.25
N ALA A 141 25.05 -3.71 21.75
CA ALA A 141 23.92 -3.29 22.59
C ALA A 141 23.05 -4.50 23.00
N GLU A 142 22.65 -4.53 24.27
CA GLU A 142 21.55 -5.37 24.74
C GLU A 142 20.20 -4.75 24.35
N ILE A 143 19.26 -5.56 23.85
CA ILE A 143 17.93 -5.08 23.42
C ILE A 143 16.88 -5.54 24.42
N LEU A 144 16.13 -4.59 24.97
CA LEU A 144 14.97 -4.82 25.82
C LEU A 144 13.69 -4.57 24.99
N LEU A 145 12.98 -5.65 24.63
CA LEU A 145 11.73 -5.55 23.89
C LEU A 145 10.57 -5.23 24.82
N THR A 146 9.70 -4.31 24.40
CA THR A 146 8.43 -3.95 25.07
C THR A 146 7.24 -4.31 24.19
N PRO A 147 6.04 -4.52 24.78
CA PRO A 147 4.84 -4.88 23.99
C PRO A 147 4.59 -3.93 22.83
N GLY A 148 4.42 -4.49 21.64
CA GLY A 148 4.22 -3.71 20.40
C GLY A 148 3.01 -2.79 20.44
N THR A 149 1.96 -3.15 21.19
CA THR A 149 0.73 -2.36 21.38
C THR A 149 0.95 -1.03 22.10
N LEU A 150 2.01 -0.90 22.90
CA LEU A 150 2.34 0.33 23.62
C LEU A 150 3.29 1.24 22.82
N GLY A 151 3.75 0.81 21.66
CA GLY A 151 4.64 1.58 20.82
C GLY A 151 5.91 2.10 21.53
N THR A 152 6.40 3.24 21.08
CA THR A 152 7.59 3.89 21.65
C THR A 152 7.35 4.36 23.09
N ASP A 153 6.13 4.74 23.44
CA ASP A 153 5.82 5.27 24.77
C ASP A 153 5.96 4.19 25.83
N GLY A 154 5.60 2.93 25.54
CA GLY A 154 5.86 1.81 26.46
C GLY A 154 7.34 1.54 26.68
N ALA A 155 8.18 1.77 25.68
CA ALA A 155 9.65 1.68 25.86
C ALA A 155 10.18 2.81 26.74
N ILE A 156 9.69 4.04 26.55
CA ILE A 156 10.03 5.21 27.38
C ILE A 156 9.67 4.95 28.84
N GLU A 157 8.44 4.57 29.11
CA GLU A 157 7.98 4.25 30.47
C GLU A 157 8.85 3.19 31.15
N LYS A 158 9.21 2.14 30.41
CA LYS A 158 10.05 1.05 30.92
C LYS A 158 11.46 1.49 31.28
N VAL A 159 12.05 2.36 30.47
CA VAL A 159 13.39 2.92 30.75
C VAL A 159 13.37 3.82 31.99
N TYR A 160 12.38 4.71 32.11
CA TYR A 160 12.21 5.55 33.30
C TYR A 160 11.98 4.72 34.55
N GLU A 161 11.21 3.63 34.46
CA GLU A 161 11.00 2.70 35.57
C GLU A 161 12.34 2.11 36.03
N LEU A 162 13.12 1.53 35.10
CA LEU A 162 14.39 0.87 35.40
C LEU A 162 15.46 1.83 35.94
N ALA A 163 15.59 3.01 35.32
CA ALA A 163 16.55 4.02 35.75
C ALA A 163 16.23 4.52 37.18
N ARG A 164 14.92 4.68 37.51
CA ARG A 164 14.49 5.07 38.85
C ARG A 164 14.65 3.97 39.91
N GLN A 165 14.41 2.70 39.51
CA GLN A 165 14.55 1.55 40.42
C GLN A 165 16.00 1.22 40.73
N PHE A 166 16.91 1.42 39.78
CA PHE A 166 18.31 1.01 39.87
C PHE A 166 19.27 2.14 39.45
N PRO A 167 19.28 3.29 40.15
CA PRO A 167 20.06 4.46 39.76
C PRO A 167 21.58 4.26 39.83
N ASP A 168 22.05 3.31 40.66
CA ASP A 168 23.46 2.97 40.78
C ASP A 168 23.93 2.06 39.61
N ARG A 169 22.98 1.38 38.94
CA ARG A 169 23.25 0.46 37.83
C ARG A 169 23.14 1.14 36.50
N TYR A 170 22.14 2.04 36.31
CA TYR A 170 21.82 2.62 35.02
C TYR A 170 22.12 4.12 35.01
N PHE A 171 22.62 4.56 33.85
CA PHE A 171 22.64 5.95 33.44
C PHE A 171 21.69 6.13 32.27
N MET A 172 20.74 7.04 32.37
CA MET A 172 19.79 7.35 31.32
C MET A 172 20.14 8.71 30.71
N PRO A 173 20.57 8.77 29.45
CA PRO A 173 20.86 10.04 28.76
C PRO A 173 19.67 10.99 28.67
N ASP A 174 18.45 10.44 28.60
CA ASP A 174 17.18 11.17 28.53
C ASP A 174 17.15 12.22 27.39
N GLN A 175 17.24 11.73 26.15
CA GLN A 175 17.32 12.54 24.96
C GLN A 175 16.20 13.60 24.82
N PHE A 176 15.08 13.48 25.53
CA PHE A 176 13.94 14.38 25.45
C PHE A 176 14.02 15.58 26.42
N ASN A 177 14.75 15.44 27.53
CA ASN A 177 14.81 16.45 28.58
C ASN A 177 16.23 16.96 28.85
N ASN A 178 17.26 16.24 28.36
CA ASN A 178 18.64 16.60 28.60
C ASN A 178 19.07 17.80 27.73
N GLU A 179 19.50 18.88 28.38
CA GLU A 179 19.98 20.07 27.68
C GLU A 179 21.23 19.81 26.83
N ASP A 180 22.04 18.81 27.16
CA ASP A 180 23.23 18.47 26.37
C ASP A 180 22.85 18.00 24.96
N ASN A 181 21.59 17.61 24.72
CA ASN A 181 21.07 17.35 23.39
C ASN A 181 21.08 18.60 22.51
N TRP A 182 20.48 19.72 22.93
CA TRP A 182 20.52 20.93 22.12
C TRP A 182 21.90 21.61 22.13
N LYS A 183 22.65 21.49 23.23
CA LYS A 183 24.03 22.01 23.35
C LYS A 183 24.96 21.38 22.33
N ALA A 184 24.79 20.09 21.99
CA ALA A 184 25.56 19.47 20.93
C ALA A 184 25.44 20.23 19.61
N HIS A 185 24.24 20.65 19.24
CA HIS A 185 24.00 21.38 18.01
C HIS A 185 24.38 22.86 18.10
N TYR A 186 24.28 23.44 19.29
CA TYR A 186 24.71 24.79 19.56
C TYR A 186 26.23 24.98 19.36
N PHE A 187 27.04 24.06 19.91
CA PHE A 187 28.50 24.14 19.85
C PHE A 187 29.11 23.51 18.58
N THR A 188 28.33 22.77 17.77
CA THR A 188 28.90 22.13 16.59
C THR A 188 28.11 22.45 15.34
N THR A 189 26.88 21.94 15.15
CA THR A 189 26.12 22.07 13.91
C THR A 189 25.88 23.52 13.49
N ALA A 190 25.53 24.37 14.43
CA ALA A 190 25.30 25.80 14.17
C ALA A 190 26.58 26.53 13.77
N GLU A 191 27.70 26.25 14.47
CA GLU A 191 29.00 26.79 14.13
C GLU A 191 29.42 26.43 12.71
N GLU A 192 29.34 25.13 12.41
CA GLU A 192 29.65 24.60 11.08
C GLU A 192 28.82 25.27 9.98
N ILE A 193 27.50 25.47 10.20
CA ILE A 193 26.62 26.16 9.24
C ILE A 193 27.07 27.60 9.04
N TRP A 194 27.36 28.32 10.13
CA TRP A 194 27.80 29.70 10.09
C TRP A 194 29.12 29.87 9.31
N GLU A 195 30.11 29.05 9.65
CA GLU A 195 31.42 29.05 8.99
C GLU A 195 31.32 28.63 7.51
N GLN A 196 30.61 27.54 7.22
CA GLN A 196 30.46 26.99 5.86
C GLN A 196 29.70 27.90 4.92
N THR A 197 28.80 28.72 5.45
CA THR A 197 28.07 29.74 4.67
C THR A 197 28.78 31.10 4.67
N GLU A 198 29.96 31.23 5.33
CA GLU A 198 30.65 32.49 5.50
C GLU A 198 29.76 33.58 6.15
N GLY A 199 28.89 33.17 7.09
CA GLY A 199 27.91 34.02 7.73
C GLY A 199 26.78 34.52 6.82
N LYS A 200 26.54 33.88 5.67
CA LYS A 200 25.51 34.30 4.68
C LYS A 200 24.19 33.58 4.83
N VAL A 201 24.07 32.59 5.75
CA VAL A 201 22.83 31.88 5.99
C VAL A 201 21.71 32.83 6.39
N THR A 202 20.58 32.76 5.69
CA THR A 202 19.39 33.59 5.98
C THR A 202 18.23 32.76 6.53
N HIS A 203 18.16 31.48 6.16
CA HIS A 203 17.11 30.58 6.60
C HIS A 203 17.70 29.23 6.97
N VAL A 204 17.14 28.60 8.01
CA VAL A 204 17.46 27.22 8.37
C VAL A 204 16.19 26.41 8.50
N VAL A 205 16.20 25.20 7.95
CA VAL A 205 15.09 24.27 8.04
C VAL A 205 15.52 23.03 8.83
N ALA A 206 14.82 22.74 9.92
CA ALA A 206 15.11 21.61 10.79
C ALA A 206 13.84 20.86 11.21
N THR A 207 13.89 19.54 11.21
CA THR A 207 12.75 18.68 11.55
C THR A 207 12.62 18.49 13.06
N LEU A 208 11.36 18.36 13.55
CA LEU A 208 11.04 18.16 14.96
C LEU A 208 10.91 16.67 15.30
N GLY A 209 11.85 16.15 16.09
CA GLY A 209 11.82 14.85 16.74
C GLY A 209 12.03 15.02 18.24
N THR A 210 13.27 14.94 18.74
CA THR A 210 13.64 15.36 20.11
C THR A 210 13.75 16.87 20.26
N THR A 211 13.63 17.62 19.17
CA THR A 211 13.73 19.08 19.02
C THR A 211 15.12 19.68 19.21
N GLY A 212 16.06 18.97 19.80
CA GLY A 212 17.41 19.49 20.12
C GLY A 212 18.15 20.11 18.94
N THR A 213 18.02 19.54 17.74
CA THR A 213 18.65 20.09 16.52
C THR A 213 18.13 21.49 16.20
N ALA A 214 16.81 21.66 16.16
CA ALA A 214 16.18 22.94 15.90
C ALA A 214 16.53 23.97 16.98
N ILE A 215 16.39 23.61 18.25
CA ILE A 215 16.67 24.49 19.40
C ILE A 215 18.13 24.93 19.44
N GLY A 216 19.08 23.98 19.31
CA GLY A 216 20.52 24.31 19.39
C GLY A 216 20.97 25.22 18.25
N ILE A 217 20.54 24.91 17.02
CA ILE A 217 20.87 25.73 15.85
C ILE A 217 20.26 27.13 15.97
N THR A 218 18.99 27.23 16.35
CA THR A 218 18.30 28.51 16.51
C THR A 218 19.00 29.41 17.54
N LYS A 219 19.25 28.84 18.75
CA LYS A 219 19.90 29.63 19.83
C LYS A 219 21.22 30.22 19.35
N ARG A 220 22.07 29.40 18.71
CA ARG A 220 23.41 29.88 18.31
C ARG A 220 23.37 30.81 17.12
N LEU A 221 22.62 30.49 16.06
CA LEU A 221 22.61 31.34 14.87
C LEU A 221 21.96 32.68 15.14
N LYS A 222 20.93 32.76 15.97
CA LYS A 222 20.31 34.03 16.38
C LYS A 222 21.20 34.89 17.29
N GLU A 223 22.23 34.34 17.92
CA GLU A 223 23.27 35.13 18.59
C GLU A 223 24.19 35.83 17.58
N TYR A 224 24.40 35.22 16.41
CA TYR A 224 25.20 35.86 15.34
C TYR A 224 24.39 36.89 14.57
N ASP A 225 23.15 36.50 14.18
CA ASP A 225 22.24 37.38 13.43
C ASP A 225 20.78 37.04 13.80
N GLN A 226 20.08 37.99 14.43
CA GLN A 226 18.69 37.87 14.88
C GLN A 226 17.69 37.70 13.70
N ASP A 227 18.07 38.14 12.51
CA ASP A 227 17.23 38.09 11.30
C ASP A 227 17.26 36.75 10.61
N ILE A 228 18.07 35.79 11.07
CA ILE A 228 18.05 34.42 10.54
C ILE A 228 16.69 33.74 10.85
N TYR A 229 15.99 33.36 9.80
CA TYR A 229 14.66 32.79 9.87
C TYR A 229 14.71 31.27 10.03
N VAL A 230 14.12 30.74 11.08
CA VAL A 230 14.18 29.32 11.40
C VAL A 230 12.81 28.67 11.19
N ILE A 231 12.77 27.72 10.25
CA ILE A 231 11.59 26.93 9.89
C ILE A 231 11.70 25.55 10.54
N ALA A 232 10.82 25.28 11.48
CA ALA A 232 10.69 23.93 12.05
C ALA A 232 9.69 23.10 11.24
N VAL A 233 10.00 21.84 11.03
CA VAL A 233 9.17 20.93 10.24
C VAL A 233 8.52 19.89 11.14
N GLU A 234 7.19 19.88 11.18
CA GLU A 234 6.35 18.96 11.93
C GLU A 234 5.52 18.12 10.97
N PRO A 235 5.37 16.79 11.15
CA PRO A 235 4.47 15.99 10.33
C PRO A 235 3.01 16.20 10.76
N TYR A 236 2.05 15.87 9.90
CA TYR A 236 0.65 15.78 10.31
C TYR A 236 0.42 14.63 11.29
N MET A 237 -0.70 14.66 12.03
CA MET A 237 -1.08 13.57 12.94
C MET A 237 -1.29 12.25 12.18
N GLY A 238 -0.90 11.14 12.78
CA GLY A 238 -0.99 9.80 12.17
C GLY A 238 0.08 9.50 11.12
N HIS A 239 1.14 10.31 11.04
CA HIS A 239 2.20 10.21 10.05
C HIS A 239 3.03 8.91 10.13
N LYS A 240 3.70 8.59 9.02
CA LYS A 240 4.64 7.46 8.90
C LYS A 240 6.11 7.91 8.73
N ILE A 241 6.40 9.20 8.85
CA ILE A 241 7.76 9.74 8.72
C ILE A 241 8.56 9.38 9.97
N GLN A 242 9.45 8.41 9.84
CA GLN A 242 10.25 7.94 10.97
C GLN A 242 11.26 9.01 11.42
N GLY A 243 11.38 9.19 12.74
CA GLY A 243 12.30 10.16 13.34
C GLY A 243 11.69 11.53 13.63
N LEU A 244 10.52 11.84 13.09
CA LEU A 244 9.75 13.02 13.43
C LEU A 244 8.68 12.70 14.47
N LYS A 245 8.20 13.76 15.13
CA LYS A 245 7.10 13.71 16.08
C LYS A 245 6.13 14.86 15.81
N ASN A 246 4.83 14.58 15.91
CA ASN A 246 3.82 15.61 16.03
C ASN A 246 3.66 15.96 17.51
N MET A 247 3.79 17.24 17.88
CA MET A 247 3.81 17.69 19.27
C MET A 247 2.45 17.60 19.97
N LYS A 248 1.40 17.22 19.24
CA LYS A 248 0.06 16.94 19.79
C LYS A 248 -0.19 15.46 20.07
N GLU A 249 0.52 14.55 19.41
CA GLU A 249 0.34 13.10 19.54
C GLU A 249 1.33 12.44 20.48
N SER A 250 2.48 13.07 20.71
CA SER A 250 3.59 12.50 21.49
C SER A 250 3.86 13.31 22.75
N TYR A 251 4.58 12.71 23.70
CA TYR A 251 5.17 13.46 24.81
C TYR A 251 6.02 14.62 24.26
N VAL A 252 5.67 15.85 24.62
CA VAL A 252 6.42 17.04 24.23
C VAL A 252 7.76 17.01 24.93
N PRO A 253 8.89 17.08 24.20
CA PRO A 253 10.22 17.13 24.82
C PRO A 253 10.36 18.34 25.77
N GLY A 254 10.93 18.13 26.96
CA GLY A 254 11.13 19.22 27.94
C GLY A 254 12.09 20.30 27.48
N ILE A 255 12.94 19.98 26.49
CA ILE A 255 13.85 20.96 25.88
C ILE A 255 13.19 21.79 24.76
N PHE A 256 11.94 21.47 24.38
CA PHE A 256 11.24 22.17 23.29
C PHE A 256 10.76 23.56 23.74
N ASP A 257 11.18 24.55 22.98
CA ASP A 257 10.70 25.92 23.11
C ASP A 257 10.17 26.41 21.76
N LYS A 258 8.85 26.49 21.64
CA LYS A 258 8.18 26.86 20.40
C LYS A 258 8.44 28.30 20.00
N GLU A 259 8.67 29.19 20.98
CA GLU A 259 8.85 30.63 20.74
C GLU A 259 10.17 30.95 20.06
N LEU A 260 11.11 30.02 20.05
CA LEU A 260 12.38 30.18 19.34
C LEU A 260 12.25 30.00 17.82
N MET A 261 11.19 29.34 17.35
CA MET A 261 10.96 29.08 15.93
C MET A 261 10.19 30.21 15.30
N ASP A 262 10.62 30.69 14.14
CA ASP A 262 9.92 31.74 13.40
C ASP A 262 8.69 31.18 12.69
N GLU A 263 8.77 29.92 12.22
CA GLU A 263 7.67 29.23 11.57
C GLU A 263 7.69 27.73 11.89
N ILE A 264 6.48 27.13 12.00
CA ILE A 264 6.32 25.68 12.06
C ILE A 264 5.45 25.25 10.88
N VAL A 265 6.03 24.53 9.94
CA VAL A 265 5.35 24.01 8.76
C VAL A 265 5.01 22.53 8.90
N HIS A 266 3.84 22.14 8.39
CA HIS A 266 3.42 20.74 8.39
C HIS A 266 3.67 20.12 7.01
N ILE A 267 4.22 18.90 7.01
CA ILE A 267 4.54 18.14 5.80
C ILE A 267 3.81 16.79 5.83
N GLU A 268 3.20 16.42 4.71
CA GLU A 268 2.57 15.13 4.51
C GLU A 268 3.61 14.04 4.17
N ASP A 269 3.27 12.78 4.51
CA ASP A 269 4.10 11.61 4.23
C ASP A 269 4.47 11.50 2.75
N ALA A 270 3.46 11.66 1.88
CA ALA A 270 3.65 11.56 0.44
C ALA A 270 4.67 12.58 -0.09
N GLU A 271 4.58 13.82 0.37
CA GLU A 271 5.49 14.88 -0.04
C GLU A 271 6.91 14.65 0.47
N ALA A 272 7.05 14.24 1.74
CA ALA A 272 8.35 13.92 2.32
C ALA A 272 9.03 12.76 1.57
N PHE A 273 8.28 11.70 1.25
CA PHE A 273 8.80 10.52 0.57
C PHE A 273 9.18 10.83 -0.87
N GLU A 274 8.32 11.56 -1.61
CA GLU A 274 8.65 11.92 -2.98
C GLU A 274 9.85 12.88 -3.05
N THR A 275 9.95 13.84 -2.13
CA THR A 275 11.13 14.73 -2.10
C THR A 275 12.41 13.95 -1.79
N ALA A 276 12.38 12.94 -0.91
CA ALA A 276 13.53 12.07 -0.67
C ALA A 276 13.94 11.28 -1.93
N ARG A 277 12.98 10.79 -2.71
CA ARG A 277 13.21 10.12 -3.99
C ARG A 277 13.79 11.07 -5.04
N LEU A 278 13.24 12.30 -5.14
CA LEU A 278 13.75 13.35 -6.02
C LEU A 278 15.19 13.73 -5.68
N LEU A 279 15.52 13.89 -4.39
CA LEU A 279 16.90 14.12 -3.94
C LEU A 279 17.84 13.01 -4.42
N ALA A 280 17.42 11.76 -4.34
CA ALA A 280 18.23 10.63 -4.82
C ALA A 280 18.39 10.64 -6.35
N ARG A 281 17.29 10.83 -7.10
CA ARG A 281 17.28 10.77 -8.58
C ARG A 281 17.93 11.98 -9.24
N GLU A 282 17.65 13.19 -8.74
CA GLU A 282 18.04 14.43 -9.39
C GLU A 282 19.33 15.04 -8.82
N GLU A 283 19.59 14.88 -7.53
CA GLU A 283 20.75 15.47 -6.85
C GLU A 283 21.81 14.42 -6.43
N GLY A 284 21.49 13.11 -6.57
CA GLY A 284 22.37 12.04 -6.10
C GLY A 284 22.46 11.93 -4.57
N LEU A 285 21.54 12.55 -3.83
CA LEU A 285 21.50 12.58 -2.38
C LEU A 285 20.58 11.48 -1.86
N PHE A 286 21.15 10.33 -1.49
CA PHE A 286 20.41 9.18 -0.97
C PHE A 286 20.17 9.34 0.54
N VAL A 287 18.96 9.82 0.91
CA VAL A 287 18.63 10.31 2.26
C VAL A 287 17.31 9.73 2.78
N GLY A 288 17.09 9.82 4.11
CA GLY A 288 15.91 9.24 4.76
C GLY A 288 14.63 10.08 4.65
N MET A 289 13.53 9.57 5.25
CA MET A 289 12.19 10.18 5.22
C MET A 289 12.19 11.61 5.81
N SER A 290 12.81 11.79 6.97
CA SER A 290 12.91 13.09 7.64
C SER A 290 13.75 14.11 6.85
N SER A 291 14.72 13.62 6.09
CA SER A 291 15.51 14.48 5.18
C SER A 291 14.66 14.97 4.01
N GLY A 292 13.78 14.11 3.48
CA GLY A 292 12.78 14.50 2.48
C GLY A 292 11.82 15.57 3.00
N ALA A 293 11.32 15.42 4.23
CA ALA A 293 10.46 16.42 4.86
C ALA A 293 11.16 17.77 5.05
N SER A 294 12.43 17.75 5.50
CA SER A 294 13.25 18.97 5.63
C SER A 294 13.44 19.68 4.30
N MET A 295 13.79 18.92 3.25
CA MET A 295 14.00 19.52 1.93
C MET A 295 12.69 20.00 1.29
N ALA A 296 11.55 19.30 1.49
CA ALA A 296 10.25 19.76 1.01
C ALA A 296 9.90 21.14 1.58
N ALA A 297 10.10 21.33 2.87
CA ALA A 297 9.92 22.64 3.51
C ALA A 297 10.91 23.70 2.98
N ALA A 298 12.16 23.33 2.73
CA ALA A 298 13.15 24.23 2.16
C ALA A 298 12.80 24.68 0.74
N LEU A 299 12.28 23.76 -0.09
CA LEU A 299 11.82 24.07 -1.45
C LEU A 299 10.58 24.98 -1.44
N ARG A 300 9.62 24.72 -0.52
CA ARG A 300 8.47 25.62 -0.31
C ARG A 300 8.94 27.03 0.09
N ALA A 301 9.85 27.15 1.07
CA ALA A 301 10.41 28.44 1.47
C ALA A 301 11.14 29.13 0.32
N ALA A 302 11.93 28.40 -0.46
CA ALA A 302 12.65 28.97 -1.61
C ALA A 302 11.71 29.54 -2.68
N SER A 303 10.50 29.05 -2.81
CA SER A 303 9.51 29.54 -3.77
C SER A 303 8.94 30.92 -3.39
N THR A 304 8.97 31.27 -2.11
CA THR A 304 8.40 32.53 -1.55
C THR A 304 9.44 33.57 -1.19
N VAL A 305 10.64 33.12 -0.84
CA VAL A 305 11.77 34.01 -0.46
C VAL A 305 12.31 34.73 -1.70
N GLU A 306 12.47 36.04 -1.62
CA GLU A 306 12.94 36.82 -2.74
C GLU A 306 14.40 36.51 -3.10
N LYS A 307 15.29 36.43 -2.10
CA LYS A 307 16.70 36.06 -2.22
C LYS A 307 17.22 35.53 -0.88
N GLY A 308 18.13 34.60 -0.87
CA GLY A 308 18.74 34.14 0.38
C GLY A 308 19.52 32.83 0.25
N TYR A 309 20.06 32.44 1.41
CA TYR A 309 20.77 31.16 1.59
C TYR A 309 19.99 30.31 2.59
N ILE A 310 19.38 29.23 2.11
CA ILE A 310 18.57 28.29 2.91
C ILE A 310 19.41 27.04 3.20
N VAL A 311 19.56 26.68 4.46
CA VAL A 311 20.24 25.46 4.87
C VAL A 311 19.17 24.45 5.38
N ALA A 312 18.99 23.35 4.69
CA ALA A 312 18.13 22.24 5.11
C ALA A 312 18.97 21.16 5.81
N ILE A 313 18.60 20.81 7.04
CA ILE A 313 19.25 19.72 7.75
C ILE A 313 18.71 18.40 7.23
N LEU A 314 19.57 17.52 6.72
CA LEU A 314 19.25 16.18 6.27
C LEU A 314 19.73 15.16 7.31
N PRO A 315 18.85 14.67 8.21
CA PRO A 315 19.26 13.99 9.43
C PRO A 315 19.97 12.66 9.24
N ASP A 316 19.65 11.87 8.20
CA ASP A 316 20.22 10.55 7.99
C ASP A 316 20.21 10.09 6.53
N GLY A 317 20.84 8.93 6.26
CA GLY A 317 20.93 8.31 4.94
C GLY A 317 19.75 7.42 4.62
N GLY A 318 19.58 7.13 3.32
CA GLY A 318 18.50 6.32 2.76
C GLY A 318 18.64 4.82 3.01
N GLU A 319 19.86 4.32 3.30
CA GLU A 319 20.17 2.90 3.46
C GLU A 319 19.31 2.21 4.53
N ARG A 320 18.89 2.98 5.55
CA ARG A 320 18.09 2.50 6.69
C ARG A 320 16.61 2.30 6.35
N TYR A 321 16.20 2.68 5.15
CA TYR A 321 14.80 2.70 4.71
C TYR A 321 14.55 1.80 3.49
N LEU A 322 15.55 0.99 3.09
CA LEU A 322 15.44 0.08 1.95
C LEU A 322 14.36 -0.99 2.13
N SER A 323 14.10 -1.41 3.37
CA SER A 323 13.01 -2.33 3.71
C SER A 323 11.66 -1.65 3.94
N THR A 324 11.60 -0.32 3.77
CA THR A 324 10.37 0.47 3.90
C THR A 324 9.85 0.88 2.53
N ASN A 325 8.65 1.45 2.49
CA ASN A 325 8.06 1.99 1.26
C ASN A 325 8.69 3.32 0.76
N LEU A 326 9.74 3.83 1.40
CA LEU A 326 10.39 5.07 0.97
C LEU A 326 11.01 4.95 -0.43
N PHE A 327 11.79 3.89 -0.66
CA PHE A 327 12.48 3.63 -1.92
C PHE A 327 11.94 2.41 -2.68
N THR A 328 10.86 1.82 -2.21
CA THR A 328 10.05 1.08 -3.16
C THR A 328 9.61 2.10 -4.20
N THR A 329 10.48 2.32 -5.17
CA THR A 329 10.00 2.77 -6.46
C THR A 329 8.85 1.84 -6.77
N LEU A 330 7.66 2.40 -6.95
CA LEU A 330 6.81 1.87 -7.98
C LEU A 330 7.72 1.95 -9.22
N SER A 331 8.55 0.92 -9.46
CA SER A 331 9.12 0.68 -10.78
C SER A 331 7.96 0.90 -11.72
N GLU A 332 8.14 1.63 -12.80
CA GLU A 332 7.07 1.71 -13.81
C GLU A 332 6.51 0.30 -13.88
N PRO A 333 5.24 0.11 -13.52
CA PRO A 333 4.75 -1.21 -13.22
C PRO A 333 5.01 -2.09 -14.42
N ASP A 334 5.96 -3.02 -14.30
CA ASP A 334 6.34 -3.95 -15.39
C ASP A 334 5.25 -5.03 -15.51
N PHE A 335 3.98 -4.58 -15.51
CA PHE A 335 2.84 -5.45 -15.72
C PHE A 335 1.94 -4.93 -16.81
N ARG A 336 1.33 -5.86 -17.52
CA ARG A 336 0.53 -5.62 -18.72
C ARG A 336 -0.84 -6.20 -18.54
N PHE A 337 -1.85 -5.45 -18.98
CA PHE A 337 -3.22 -5.92 -19.01
C PHE A 337 -3.75 -5.95 -20.43
N TYR A 338 -4.55 -6.96 -20.74
CA TYR A 338 -5.26 -7.00 -22.02
C TYR A 338 -6.38 -5.96 -22.00
N ASN A 339 -6.18 -4.91 -22.78
CA ASN A 339 -7.18 -3.88 -22.95
C ASN A 339 -8.17 -4.29 -24.07
N THR A 340 -9.42 -4.51 -23.72
CA THR A 340 -10.45 -4.90 -24.70
C THR A 340 -10.65 -3.83 -25.77
N TYR A 341 -10.41 -2.55 -25.45
CA TYR A 341 -10.54 -1.46 -26.42
C TYR A 341 -9.54 -1.54 -27.56
N SER A 342 -8.27 -1.72 -27.26
CA SER A 342 -7.19 -1.89 -28.24
C SER A 342 -7.04 -3.32 -28.74
N ARG A 343 -7.52 -4.32 -27.94
CA ARG A 343 -7.34 -5.76 -28.14
C ARG A 343 -5.88 -6.22 -28.08
N GLN A 344 -5.09 -5.52 -27.29
CA GLN A 344 -3.67 -5.84 -27.06
C GLN A 344 -3.37 -5.88 -25.55
N LYS A 345 -2.33 -6.59 -25.18
CA LYS A 345 -1.73 -6.45 -23.86
C LYS A 345 -0.91 -5.15 -23.85
N GLU A 346 -1.29 -4.22 -23.01
CA GLU A 346 -0.66 -2.92 -22.87
C GLU A 346 0.04 -2.83 -21.53
N GLU A 347 1.19 -2.20 -21.52
CA GLU A 347 1.88 -1.83 -20.30
C GLU A 347 0.99 -0.87 -19.49
N PHE A 348 0.85 -1.16 -18.20
CA PHE A 348 0.00 -0.34 -17.33
C PHE A 348 0.70 0.96 -16.96
N LYS A 349 -0.02 2.07 -17.14
CA LYS A 349 0.40 3.42 -16.75
C LYS A 349 -0.74 4.08 -15.99
N PRO A 350 -0.60 4.32 -14.67
CA PRO A 350 -1.65 4.97 -13.90
C PRO A 350 -1.81 6.43 -14.31
N ILE A 351 -3.03 6.96 -14.20
CA ILE A 351 -3.34 8.37 -14.46
C ILE A 351 -2.66 9.26 -13.40
N SER A 352 -2.63 8.79 -12.17
CA SER A 352 -2.01 9.47 -11.03
C SER A 352 -1.01 8.55 -10.34
N GLU A 353 0.17 9.05 -10.05
CA GLU A 353 1.21 8.25 -9.39
C GLU A 353 0.72 7.71 -8.04
N GLY A 354 0.87 6.40 -7.83
CA GLY A 354 0.50 5.72 -6.60
C GLY A 354 -1.01 5.53 -6.37
N LYS A 355 -1.89 6.09 -7.23
CA LYS A 355 -3.35 6.03 -7.07
C LYS A 355 -4.00 5.45 -8.30
N ILE A 356 -5.01 4.61 -8.10
CA ILE A 356 -5.75 3.95 -9.17
C ILE A 356 -7.24 4.13 -8.95
N SER A 357 -7.92 4.48 -10.04
CA SER A 357 -9.36 4.57 -10.12
C SER A 357 -9.93 3.35 -10.85
N LEU A 358 -10.78 2.59 -10.18
CA LEU A 358 -11.38 1.34 -10.67
C LEU A 358 -12.89 1.44 -10.64
N PHE A 359 -13.53 1.40 -11.80
CA PHE A 359 -14.98 1.25 -11.89
C PHE A 359 -15.34 -0.18 -12.25
N THR A 360 -16.31 -0.76 -11.53
CA THR A 360 -16.81 -2.11 -11.79
C THR A 360 -18.31 -2.02 -12.04
N THR A 361 -18.75 -2.52 -13.21
CA THR A 361 -20.19 -2.63 -13.49
C THR A 361 -20.86 -3.46 -12.40
N GLY A 362 -21.81 -2.86 -11.69
CA GLY A 362 -22.55 -3.49 -10.61
C GLY A 362 -23.44 -4.64 -11.08
N PRO A 363 -23.90 -5.47 -10.15
CA PRO A 363 -24.82 -6.56 -10.46
C PRO A 363 -26.23 -6.06 -10.77
N VAL A 364 -26.99 -6.87 -11.47
CA VAL A 364 -28.41 -6.59 -11.76
C VAL A 364 -29.26 -7.03 -10.55
N VAL A 365 -30.22 -6.20 -10.17
CA VAL A 365 -31.15 -6.47 -9.05
C VAL A 365 -31.74 -7.88 -9.12
N GLY A 366 -31.70 -8.62 -8.02
CA GLY A 366 -32.16 -10.00 -7.93
C GLY A 366 -32.14 -10.55 -6.49
N GLU A 367 -32.48 -11.83 -6.32
CA GLU A 367 -32.50 -12.50 -5.01
C GLU A 367 -31.11 -12.98 -4.53
N SER A 368 -30.14 -13.11 -5.41
CA SER A 368 -28.74 -13.49 -5.15
C SER A 368 -27.90 -13.18 -6.39
N LEU A 369 -26.58 -13.01 -6.18
CA LEU A 369 -25.65 -12.81 -7.28
C LEU A 369 -25.60 -14.03 -8.20
N ARG A 370 -25.76 -13.81 -9.50
CA ARG A 370 -25.53 -14.82 -10.53
C ARG A 370 -24.03 -15.11 -10.66
N LEU A 371 -23.68 -16.32 -11.04
CA LEU A 371 -22.28 -16.74 -11.13
C LEU A 371 -21.44 -15.88 -12.10
N THR A 372 -22.02 -15.40 -13.22
CA THR A 372 -21.32 -14.48 -14.13
C THR A 372 -21.06 -13.11 -13.49
N GLU A 373 -22.01 -12.59 -12.72
CA GLU A 373 -21.87 -11.35 -11.96
C GLU A 373 -20.82 -11.52 -10.86
N SER A 374 -20.89 -12.63 -10.13
CA SER A 374 -19.92 -12.99 -9.10
C SER A 374 -18.51 -13.09 -9.65
N ARG A 375 -18.34 -13.70 -10.84
CA ARG A 375 -17.05 -13.80 -11.50
C ARG A 375 -16.46 -12.42 -11.81
N ARG A 376 -17.28 -11.50 -12.32
CA ARG A 376 -16.88 -10.11 -12.60
C ARG A 376 -16.38 -9.40 -11.33
N LEU A 377 -17.15 -9.52 -10.23
CA LEU A 377 -16.79 -8.92 -8.95
C LEU A 377 -15.52 -9.53 -8.35
N VAL A 378 -15.38 -10.86 -8.43
CA VAL A 378 -14.17 -11.57 -7.96
C VAL A 378 -12.94 -11.23 -8.81
N VAL A 379 -13.09 -11.03 -10.13
CA VAL A 379 -11.99 -10.58 -11.00
C VAL A 379 -11.60 -9.14 -10.71
N ALA A 380 -12.58 -8.26 -10.45
CA ALA A 380 -12.32 -6.88 -10.04
C ALA A 380 -11.60 -6.82 -8.68
N ASP A 381 -12.01 -7.66 -7.73
CA ASP A 381 -11.36 -7.81 -6.43
C ASP A 381 -9.92 -8.36 -6.56
N LEU A 382 -9.70 -9.35 -7.43
CA LEU A 382 -8.37 -9.87 -7.74
C LEU A 382 -7.44 -8.79 -8.30
N LEU A 383 -7.94 -8.00 -9.26
CA LEU A 383 -7.21 -6.87 -9.83
C LEU A 383 -6.88 -5.83 -8.75
N ARG A 384 -7.86 -5.43 -7.95
CA ARG A 384 -7.69 -4.48 -6.85
C ARG A 384 -6.64 -4.97 -5.86
N ARG A 385 -6.77 -6.21 -5.35
CA ARG A 385 -5.82 -6.80 -4.40
C ARG A 385 -4.41 -6.89 -4.98
N TYR A 386 -4.27 -7.22 -6.26
CA TYR A 386 -2.97 -7.24 -6.90
C TYR A 386 -2.36 -5.84 -7.01
N LEU A 387 -3.15 -4.82 -7.37
CA LEU A 387 -2.69 -3.43 -7.40
C LEU A 387 -2.31 -2.92 -5.99
N GLU A 388 -3.09 -3.25 -4.96
CA GLU A 388 -2.78 -2.95 -3.56
C GLU A 388 -1.50 -3.70 -3.09
N TYR A 389 -1.33 -4.95 -3.48
CA TYR A 389 -0.10 -5.72 -3.25
C TYR A 389 1.13 -5.06 -3.91
N LYS A 390 0.95 -4.43 -5.06
CA LYS A 390 1.99 -3.62 -5.74
C LYS A 390 2.18 -2.23 -5.12
N GLY A 391 1.44 -1.89 -4.07
CA GLY A 391 1.59 -0.66 -3.30
C GLY A 391 0.74 0.51 -3.78
N PHE A 392 -0.22 0.31 -4.68
CA PHE A 392 -1.16 1.36 -5.12
C PHE A 392 -2.30 1.54 -4.12
N GLU A 393 -2.74 2.78 -3.97
CA GLU A 393 -4.01 3.13 -3.33
C GLU A 393 -5.14 3.01 -4.37
N VAL A 394 -6.06 2.07 -4.18
CA VAL A 394 -7.14 1.81 -5.16
C VAL A 394 -8.46 2.36 -4.65
N SER A 395 -9.01 3.33 -5.39
CA SER A 395 -10.38 3.83 -5.21
C SER A 395 -11.32 3.10 -6.16
N GLN A 396 -12.25 2.31 -5.62
CA GLN A 396 -13.18 1.51 -6.41
C GLN A 396 -14.62 1.99 -6.24
N ALA A 397 -15.35 2.08 -7.35
CA ALA A 397 -16.80 2.29 -7.37
C ALA A 397 -17.51 1.10 -8.04
N VAL A 398 -18.59 0.63 -7.41
CA VAL A 398 -19.52 -0.38 -7.98
C VAL A 398 -20.92 0.24 -8.02
N ASN A 399 -21.46 0.47 -9.20
CA ASN A 399 -22.76 1.13 -9.33
C ASN A 399 -23.94 0.24 -8.90
N ILE A 400 -24.93 0.86 -8.29
CA ILE A 400 -26.19 0.24 -7.91
C ILE A 400 -27.31 0.85 -8.73
N THR A 401 -27.83 0.06 -9.67
CA THR A 401 -28.90 0.47 -10.58
C THR A 401 -30.27 0.28 -9.93
N ASP A 402 -30.65 1.15 -9.03
CA ASP A 402 -31.91 1.09 -8.28
C ASP A 402 -33.12 1.70 -9.02
N MET A 403 -32.87 2.42 -10.12
CA MET A 403 -33.91 2.96 -11.00
C MET A 403 -33.98 2.25 -12.35
N GLY A 404 -33.29 1.11 -12.52
CA GLY A 404 -33.31 0.32 -13.75
C GLY A 404 -34.65 -0.39 -13.98
N GLU A 405 -34.95 -0.70 -15.24
CA GLU A 405 -36.23 -1.33 -15.66
C GLU A 405 -36.54 -2.60 -14.88
N LYS A 406 -35.58 -3.47 -14.65
CA LYS A 406 -35.76 -4.69 -13.89
C LYS A 406 -36.03 -4.43 -12.40
N ALA A 407 -35.32 -3.49 -11.79
CA ALA A 407 -35.56 -3.07 -10.41
C ALA A 407 -37.00 -2.56 -10.23
N ILE A 408 -37.51 -1.87 -11.23
CA ILE A 408 -38.87 -1.35 -11.25
C ILE A 408 -39.91 -2.47 -11.43
N LEU A 409 -39.66 -3.44 -12.31
CA LEU A 409 -40.58 -4.55 -12.57
C LEU A 409 -40.70 -5.52 -11.40
N ASP A 410 -39.58 -5.81 -10.74
CA ASP A 410 -39.51 -6.76 -9.63
C ASP A 410 -39.89 -6.14 -8.27
N SER A 411 -40.03 -4.82 -8.19
CA SER A 411 -40.31 -4.10 -6.96
C SER A 411 -41.77 -4.29 -6.52
N SER A 412 -41.94 -4.82 -5.32
CA SER A 412 -43.23 -4.98 -4.61
C SER A 412 -43.48 -3.89 -3.57
N HIS A 413 -42.48 -3.13 -3.19
CA HIS A 413 -42.48 -2.08 -2.20
C HIS A 413 -42.06 -0.72 -2.83
N ASP A 414 -41.66 0.23 -2.02
CA ASP A 414 -41.01 1.42 -2.55
C ASP A 414 -39.58 1.13 -3.01
N LEU A 415 -39.08 1.84 -4.03
CA LEU A 415 -37.76 1.60 -4.62
C LEU A 415 -36.60 1.69 -3.61
N HIS A 416 -36.72 2.57 -2.63
CA HIS A 416 -35.67 2.74 -1.62
C HIS A 416 -35.53 1.49 -0.75
N THR A 417 -36.65 0.95 -0.25
CA THR A 417 -36.69 -0.28 0.55
C THR A 417 -36.17 -1.48 -0.24
N ASP A 418 -36.55 -1.59 -1.52
CA ASP A 418 -36.09 -2.68 -2.39
C ASP A 418 -34.59 -2.53 -2.71
N ALA A 419 -34.09 -1.30 -2.89
CA ALA A 419 -32.65 -1.03 -3.07
C ALA A 419 -31.82 -1.41 -1.83
N GLU A 420 -32.29 -1.05 -0.63
CA GLU A 420 -31.65 -1.45 0.63
C GLU A 420 -31.57 -2.97 0.76
N ARG A 421 -32.69 -3.65 0.55
CA ARG A 421 -32.74 -5.11 0.59
C ARG A 421 -31.77 -5.74 -0.42
N TYR A 422 -31.69 -5.20 -1.62
CA TYR A 422 -30.81 -5.68 -2.65
C TYR A 422 -29.33 -5.45 -2.28
N MET A 423 -28.99 -4.30 -1.74
CA MET A 423 -27.65 -4.00 -1.23
C MET A 423 -27.22 -5.01 -0.17
N GLU A 424 -28.12 -5.35 0.75
CA GLU A 424 -27.85 -6.35 1.79
C GLU A 424 -27.59 -7.75 1.19
N ILE A 425 -28.34 -8.13 0.15
CA ILE A 425 -28.13 -9.39 -0.58
C ILE A 425 -26.76 -9.39 -1.27
N CYS A 426 -26.42 -8.29 -1.97
CA CYS A 426 -25.11 -8.14 -2.61
C CYS A 426 -23.98 -8.20 -1.60
N ARG A 427 -24.12 -7.51 -0.46
CA ARG A 427 -23.13 -7.49 0.61
C ARG A 427 -22.90 -8.90 1.16
N ARG A 428 -23.96 -9.61 1.51
CA ARG A 428 -23.90 -10.98 2.01
C ARG A 428 -23.20 -11.93 1.02
N ASP A 429 -23.54 -11.86 -0.27
CA ASP A 429 -22.99 -12.74 -1.29
C ASP A 429 -21.52 -12.40 -1.61
N THR A 430 -21.16 -11.11 -1.60
CA THR A 430 -19.76 -10.65 -1.79
C THR A 430 -18.89 -10.99 -0.58
N GLU A 431 -19.40 -10.83 0.64
CA GLU A 431 -18.72 -11.25 1.87
C GLU A 431 -18.44 -12.75 1.88
N ALA A 432 -19.44 -13.56 1.50
CA ALA A 432 -19.28 -15.01 1.39
C ALA A 432 -18.16 -15.40 0.39
N LEU A 433 -18.00 -14.63 -0.68
CA LEU A 433 -16.93 -14.80 -1.67
C LEU A 433 -15.59 -14.16 -1.27
N GLY A 434 -15.52 -13.50 -0.11
CA GLY A 434 -14.32 -12.77 0.34
C GLY A 434 -13.93 -11.60 -0.55
N VAL A 435 -14.90 -10.98 -1.23
CA VAL A 435 -14.68 -9.74 -2.01
C VAL A 435 -14.57 -8.57 -1.05
N GLN A 436 -13.54 -7.75 -1.21
CA GLN A 436 -13.35 -6.54 -0.40
C GLN A 436 -14.48 -5.53 -0.63
N PRO A 437 -14.94 -4.84 0.41
CA PRO A 437 -15.87 -3.73 0.24
C PRO A 437 -15.31 -2.66 -0.70
N SER A 438 -16.11 -2.20 -1.66
CA SER A 438 -15.72 -1.11 -2.55
C SER A 438 -15.69 0.23 -1.80
N THR A 439 -14.88 1.18 -2.29
CA THR A 439 -14.81 2.53 -1.72
C THR A 439 -16.15 3.24 -1.82
N TYR A 440 -16.85 3.04 -2.95
CA TYR A 440 -18.14 3.67 -3.23
C TYR A 440 -19.14 2.65 -3.79
N TYR A 441 -20.38 2.78 -3.35
CA TYR A 441 -21.56 2.08 -3.90
C TYR A 441 -22.61 3.12 -4.33
N PRO A 442 -22.32 3.90 -5.39
CA PRO A 442 -23.23 4.98 -5.79
C PRO A 442 -24.55 4.43 -6.33
N ARG A 443 -25.67 5.05 -5.91
CA ARG A 443 -27.02 4.74 -6.34
C ARG A 443 -27.49 5.73 -7.39
N THR A 444 -28.24 5.25 -8.38
CA THR A 444 -28.83 6.11 -9.42
C THR A 444 -29.76 7.16 -8.82
N SER A 445 -30.61 6.78 -7.86
CA SER A 445 -31.57 7.66 -7.20
C SER A 445 -30.94 8.85 -6.45
N GLU A 446 -29.71 8.72 -6.00
CA GLU A 446 -28.96 9.74 -5.24
C GLU A 446 -28.17 10.71 -6.15
N HIS A 447 -28.07 10.40 -7.47
CA HIS A 447 -27.21 11.14 -8.42
C HIS A 447 -27.98 11.70 -9.61
N VAL A 448 -29.23 12.04 -9.38
CA VAL A 448 -30.13 12.53 -10.44
C VAL A 448 -29.60 13.80 -11.11
N ASP A 449 -29.08 14.75 -10.35
CA ASP A 449 -28.56 16.00 -10.88
C ASP A 449 -27.33 15.78 -11.77
N ASP A 450 -26.43 14.89 -11.38
CA ASP A 450 -25.24 14.53 -12.16
C ASP A 450 -25.63 13.88 -13.51
N ILE A 451 -26.64 13.01 -13.50
CA ILE A 451 -27.20 12.37 -14.71
C ILE A 451 -27.83 13.42 -15.65
N LEU A 452 -28.58 14.37 -15.11
CA LEU A 452 -29.23 15.42 -15.89
C LEU A 452 -28.21 16.43 -16.43
N GLU A 453 -27.14 16.71 -15.72
CA GLU A 453 -26.05 17.59 -16.20
C GLU A 453 -25.37 17.00 -17.44
N ILE A 454 -25.03 15.70 -17.44
CA ILE A 454 -24.49 15.03 -18.63
C ILE A 454 -25.49 15.08 -19.78
N SER A 455 -26.77 14.80 -19.52
CA SER A 455 -27.80 14.85 -20.57
C SER A 455 -27.92 16.24 -21.20
N LYS A 456 -27.88 17.31 -20.40
CA LYS A 456 -27.89 18.70 -20.87
C LYS A 456 -26.65 19.01 -21.70
N SER A 457 -25.46 18.60 -21.22
CA SER A 457 -24.22 18.81 -21.98
C SER A 457 -24.26 18.15 -23.36
N LEU A 458 -24.80 16.92 -23.46
CA LEU A 458 -24.95 16.22 -24.74
C LEU A 458 -25.93 16.94 -25.70
N MET A 459 -27.06 17.46 -25.16
CA MET A 459 -28.03 18.25 -25.91
C MET A 459 -27.42 19.56 -26.43
N GLU A 460 -26.70 20.30 -25.58
CA GLU A 460 -26.05 21.57 -25.93
C GLU A 460 -24.97 21.37 -27.00
N LYS A 461 -24.30 20.24 -27.03
CA LYS A 461 -23.30 19.88 -28.04
C LYS A 461 -23.92 19.35 -29.35
N GLY A 462 -25.22 19.17 -29.40
CA GLY A 462 -25.95 18.70 -30.59
C GLY A 462 -25.69 17.20 -30.90
N VAL A 463 -25.22 16.42 -29.94
CA VAL A 463 -25.00 14.95 -30.06
C VAL A 463 -26.16 14.15 -29.48
N ALA A 464 -27.16 14.83 -28.92
CA ALA A 464 -28.38 14.23 -28.42
C ALA A 464 -29.60 15.10 -28.87
N TYR A 465 -30.74 14.48 -28.98
CA TYR A 465 -32.01 15.15 -29.36
C TYR A 465 -33.17 14.64 -28.52
N GLU A 466 -34.19 15.51 -28.37
CA GLU A 466 -35.45 15.14 -27.73
C GLU A 466 -36.50 14.77 -28.79
N LYS A 467 -37.22 13.68 -28.56
CA LYS A 467 -38.38 13.31 -29.36
C LYS A 467 -39.39 12.59 -28.50
N LEU A 468 -40.62 13.08 -28.51
CA LEU A 468 -41.76 12.54 -27.74
C LEU A 468 -41.49 12.36 -26.24
N ARG A 469 -40.82 13.31 -25.63
CA ARG A 469 -40.43 13.31 -24.21
C ARG A 469 -39.40 12.25 -23.80
N SER A 470 -38.64 11.73 -24.77
CA SER A 470 -37.49 10.90 -24.54
C SER A 470 -36.26 11.59 -25.16
N VAL A 471 -35.09 11.39 -24.57
CA VAL A 471 -33.83 11.92 -25.07
C VAL A 471 -32.99 10.78 -25.63
N TYR A 472 -32.51 10.96 -26.84
CA TYR A 472 -31.76 9.98 -27.60
C TYR A 472 -30.37 10.51 -27.94
N PHE A 473 -29.38 9.65 -27.97
CA PHE A 473 -28.03 9.92 -28.47
C PHE A 473 -28.02 9.67 -29.98
N ASP A 474 -27.56 10.65 -30.75
CA ASP A 474 -27.41 10.54 -32.20
C ASP A 474 -26.06 9.90 -32.54
N ILE A 475 -26.07 8.61 -32.84
CA ILE A 475 -24.83 7.83 -33.15
C ILE A 475 -24.12 8.43 -34.38
N SER A 476 -24.82 9.09 -35.29
CA SER A 476 -24.25 9.68 -36.52
C SER A 476 -23.27 10.83 -36.24
N GLN A 477 -23.39 11.45 -35.05
CA GLN A 477 -22.51 12.54 -34.59
C GLN A 477 -21.26 12.02 -33.88
N PHE A 478 -21.15 10.69 -33.68
CA PHE A 478 -20.00 10.09 -32.95
C PHE A 478 -19.28 9.09 -33.85
N ASN A 479 -18.24 9.56 -34.55
CA ASN A 479 -17.52 8.77 -35.56
C ASN A 479 -16.81 7.52 -35.02
N ASP A 480 -16.53 7.50 -33.72
CA ASP A 480 -15.78 6.43 -33.06
C ASP A 480 -16.67 5.30 -32.52
N TYR A 481 -17.97 5.36 -32.73
CA TYR A 481 -18.91 4.33 -32.26
C TYR A 481 -18.64 2.97 -32.90
N GLY A 482 -18.56 1.95 -32.07
CA GLY A 482 -18.27 0.59 -32.50
C GLY A 482 -16.79 0.20 -32.37
N LYS A 483 -15.89 1.07 -31.87
CA LYS A 483 -14.46 0.76 -31.72
C LYS A 483 -14.19 -0.32 -30.68
N LEU A 484 -14.88 -0.31 -29.55
CA LEU A 484 -14.73 -1.33 -28.51
C LEU A 484 -15.25 -2.68 -28.99
N SER A 485 -16.48 -2.73 -29.47
CA SER A 485 -17.17 -3.97 -29.83
C SER A 485 -16.78 -4.52 -31.20
N ARG A 486 -16.26 -3.69 -32.10
CA ARG A 486 -16.01 -3.99 -33.53
C ARG A 486 -17.28 -4.41 -34.26
N VAL A 487 -18.43 -3.95 -33.80
CA VAL A 487 -19.71 -4.23 -34.46
C VAL A 487 -19.81 -3.48 -35.79
N ASP A 488 -20.10 -4.22 -36.82
CA ASP A 488 -20.47 -3.63 -38.13
C ASP A 488 -21.88 -3.06 -38.04
N LEU A 489 -21.96 -1.75 -37.92
CA LEU A 489 -23.22 -1.02 -37.78
C LEU A 489 -24.18 -1.27 -38.95
N GLN A 490 -23.67 -1.65 -40.14
CA GLN A 490 -24.52 -1.95 -41.32
C GLN A 490 -25.21 -3.30 -41.20
N LYS A 491 -24.65 -4.23 -40.38
CA LYS A 491 -25.19 -5.57 -40.15
C LYS A 491 -26.07 -5.70 -38.93
N ILE A 492 -26.29 -4.60 -38.19
CA ILE A 492 -27.20 -4.61 -37.06
C ILE A 492 -28.62 -4.93 -37.56
N ARG A 493 -29.14 -6.09 -37.12
CA ARG A 493 -30.51 -6.49 -37.41
C ARG A 493 -31.46 -5.85 -36.44
N LEU A 494 -32.30 -4.94 -36.93
CA LEU A 494 -33.41 -4.34 -36.18
C LEU A 494 -34.29 -5.47 -35.61
N GLY A 495 -34.60 -5.43 -34.31
CA GLY A 495 -35.45 -6.41 -33.64
C GLY A 495 -34.73 -7.63 -33.05
N LYS A 496 -33.42 -7.84 -33.28
CA LYS A 496 -32.61 -8.86 -32.63
C LYS A 496 -31.46 -8.33 -31.77
N THR A 497 -30.97 -7.15 -32.09
CA THR A 497 -29.83 -6.49 -31.45
C THR A 497 -30.16 -5.07 -30.95
N VAL A 498 -31.25 -4.50 -31.34
CA VAL A 498 -31.75 -3.17 -30.97
C VAL A 498 -33.23 -3.30 -30.65
N ASP A 499 -33.67 -2.72 -29.57
CA ASP A 499 -35.04 -2.78 -29.07
C ASP A 499 -36.01 -2.19 -30.04
N LEU A 500 -37.09 -2.93 -30.39
CA LEU A 500 -38.10 -2.54 -31.37
C LEU A 500 -39.16 -1.56 -30.82
N GLU A 501 -39.16 -1.28 -29.52
CA GLU A 501 -40.08 -0.27 -28.96
C GLU A 501 -39.78 1.16 -29.39
N ALA A 502 -38.84 1.33 -30.31
CA ALA A 502 -38.25 2.59 -30.70
C ALA A 502 -38.72 3.10 -32.06
N TYR A 503 -39.98 3.04 -32.35
CA TYR A 503 -40.58 3.80 -33.51
C TYR A 503 -40.49 5.31 -33.32
N GLU A 504 -40.04 5.77 -32.17
CA GLU A 504 -39.94 7.18 -31.84
C GLU A 504 -38.57 7.81 -32.21
N LYS A 505 -37.55 7.03 -32.53
CA LYS A 505 -36.18 7.49 -32.85
C LYS A 505 -36.12 8.07 -34.28
N GLU A 506 -35.23 9.02 -34.51
CA GLU A 506 -34.94 9.53 -35.87
C GLU A 506 -34.18 8.49 -36.69
N ASN A 507 -33.22 7.85 -36.07
CA ASN A 507 -32.50 6.72 -36.60
C ASN A 507 -32.67 5.50 -35.66
N PRO A 508 -33.09 4.34 -36.19
CA PRO A 508 -33.25 3.12 -35.38
C PRO A 508 -32.00 2.64 -34.65
N ARG A 509 -30.82 3.14 -35.02
CA ARG A 509 -29.53 2.79 -34.39
C ARG A 509 -29.21 3.65 -33.19
N ASP A 510 -29.86 4.83 -33.08
CA ASP A 510 -29.65 5.70 -31.92
C ASP A 510 -30.07 5.00 -30.62
N PHE A 511 -29.45 5.37 -29.53
CA PHE A 511 -29.76 4.75 -28.23
C PHE A 511 -30.38 5.77 -27.27
N THR A 512 -31.19 5.25 -26.38
CA THR A 512 -31.92 6.08 -25.43
C THR A 512 -30.98 6.51 -24.29
N LEU A 513 -30.98 7.78 -23.95
CA LEU A 513 -30.36 8.37 -22.77
C LEU A 513 -31.39 8.45 -21.63
N LEU A 514 -32.51 9.12 -21.89
CA LEU A 514 -33.63 9.27 -20.97
C LEU A 514 -34.91 8.81 -21.67
N ARG A 515 -35.54 7.78 -21.16
CA ARG A 515 -36.83 7.33 -21.70
C ARG A 515 -37.99 7.93 -20.96
N ARG A 516 -39.09 8.20 -21.68
CA ARG A 516 -40.34 8.62 -21.07
C ARG A 516 -40.88 7.57 -20.11
N ALA A 517 -41.34 8.00 -18.91
CA ALA A 517 -41.95 7.12 -17.96
C ALA A 517 -43.30 6.57 -18.46
N THR A 518 -43.55 5.30 -18.22
CA THR A 518 -44.80 4.61 -18.52
C THR A 518 -45.93 5.03 -17.57
N LEU A 519 -47.19 4.74 -17.89
CA LEU A 519 -48.30 5.01 -16.99
C LEU A 519 -48.20 4.23 -15.67
N ALA A 520 -47.61 3.03 -15.68
CA ALA A 520 -47.40 2.23 -14.48
C ALA A 520 -46.40 2.89 -13.55
N GLU A 521 -45.29 3.40 -14.09
CA GLU A 521 -44.23 4.10 -13.37
C GLU A 521 -44.73 5.44 -12.82
N LEU A 522 -45.51 6.19 -13.62
CA LEU A 522 -46.13 7.41 -13.14
C LEU A 522 -47.08 7.17 -11.97
N LYS A 523 -47.89 6.10 -12.01
CA LYS A 523 -48.77 5.72 -10.91
C LYS A 523 -48.02 5.35 -9.63
N ARG A 524 -46.82 4.78 -9.78
CA ARG A 524 -45.94 4.41 -8.66
C ARG A 524 -45.06 5.56 -8.18
N GLY A 525 -45.05 6.69 -8.89
CA GLY A 525 -44.19 7.83 -8.55
C GLY A 525 -42.70 7.61 -8.92
N ILE A 526 -42.40 6.63 -9.79
CA ILE A 526 -41.05 6.24 -10.17
C ILE A 526 -40.67 6.97 -11.45
N TYR A 527 -40.09 8.14 -11.34
CA TYR A 527 -39.60 8.93 -12.46
C TYR A 527 -38.78 10.13 -11.99
N LEU A 528 -37.95 10.64 -12.89
CA LEU A 528 -37.26 11.92 -12.74
C LEU A 528 -38.07 13.04 -13.39
N LYS A 529 -38.33 14.13 -12.67
CA LYS A 529 -38.94 15.35 -13.25
C LYS A 529 -37.85 16.15 -13.94
N THR A 530 -38.01 16.37 -15.23
CA THR A 530 -37.06 17.10 -16.05
C THR A 530 -37.74 18.11 -16.96
N ILE A 531 -36.95 18.94 -17.65
CA ILE A 531 -37.46 19.87 -18.69
C ILE A 531 -38.06 19.11 -19.90
N TRP A 532 -37.65 17.84 -20.09
CA TRP A 532 -38.18 16.97 -21.15
C TRP A 532 -39.45 16.20 -20.74
N GLY A 533 -39.83 16.31 -19.47
CA GLY A 533 -40.96 15.62 -18.88
C GLY A 533 -40.56 14.65 -17.77
N ASN A 534 -41.41 13.66 -17.50
CA ASN A 534 -41.14 12.60 -16.53
C ASN A 534 -40.43 11.45 -17.25
N VAL A 535 -39.17 11.21 -16.90
CA VAL A 535 -38.29 10.28 -17.61
C VAL A 535 -37.56 9.34 -16.62
N LEU A 536 -36.95 8.30 -17.18
CA LEU A 536 -36.03 7.39 -16.48
C LEU A 536 -34.72 7.31 -17.26
N PRO A 537 -33.58 7.26 -16.56
CA PRO A 537 -32.28 7.16 -17.21
C PRO A 537 -32.02 5.76 -17.74
N SER A 538 -31.18 5.66 -18.74
CA SER A 538 -30.65 4.39 -19.21
C SER A 538 -29.44 3.96 -18.36
N LEU A 539 -29.21 2.64 -18.26
CA LEU A 539 -28.09 2.07 -17.52
C LEU A 539 -26.73 2.70 -17.88
N HIS A 540 -26.48 2.91 -19.17
CA HIS A 540 -25.20 3.46 -19.63
C HIS A 540 -25.02 4.94 -19.28
N LEU A 541 -26.09 5.72 -19.24
CA LEU A 541 -26.03 7.12 -18.81
C LEU A 541 -25.76 7.22 -17.30
N GLU A 542 -26.45 6.40 -16.49
CA GLU A 542 -26.22 6.27 -15.06
C GLU A 542 -24.75 5.91 -14.78
N THR A 543 -24.26 4.85 -15.42
CA THR A 543 -22.89 4.36 -15.23
C THR A 543 -21.85 5.46 -15.46
N VAL A 544 -22.00 6.23 -16.55
CA VAL A 544 -21.07 7.33 -16.87
C VAL A 544 -21.13 8.43 -15.83
N ALA A 545 -22.36 8.84 -15.42
CA ALA A 545 -22.51 9.89 -14.42
C ALA A 545 -21.88 9.51 -13.08
N LEU A 546 -22.15 8.28 -12.62
CA LEU A 546 -21.63 7.77 -11.36
C LEU A 546 -20.09 7.58 -11.38
N ALA A 547 -19.54 7.10 -12.51
CA ALA A 547 -18.11 6.94 -12.67
C ALA A 547 -17.39 8.30 -12.63
N ILE A 548 -17.88 9.28 -13.39
CA ILE A 548 -17.29 10.62 -13.42
C ILE A 548 -17.36 11.29 -12.06
N LYS A 549 -18.48 11.18 -11.38
CA LYS A 549 -18.71 11.82 -10.07
C LYS A 549 -17.75 11.34 -9.00
N HIS A 550 -17.53 10.02 -8.91
CA HIS A 550 -16.78 9.41 -7.80
C HIS A 550 -15.30 9.17 -8.11
N LEU A 551 -14.95 8.99 -9.38
CA LEU A 551 -13.60 8.57 -9.78
C LEU A 551 -12.92 9.56 -10.75
N GLY A 552 -13.66 10.54 -11.27
CA GLY A 552 -13.13 11.54 -12.20
C GLY A 552 -13.48 11.27 -13.66
N VAL A 553 -13.16 12.25 -14.52
CA VAL A 553 -13.58 12.28 -15.95
C VAL A 553 -13.01 11.11 -16.75
N THR A 554 -11.78 10.72 -16.44
CA THR A 554 -11.12 9.53 -17.02
C THR A 554 -10.60 8.69 -15.87
N ILE A 555 -10.88 7.39 -15.89
CA ILE A 555 -10.48 6.43 -14.89
C ILE A 555 -9.43 5.47 -15.44
N ASP A 556 -8.67 4.80 -14.54
CA ASP A 556 -7.67 3.83 -14.96
C ASP A 556 -8.32 2.58 -15.52
N PHE A 557 -9.20 1.93 -14.77
CA PHE A 557 -9.82 0.68 -15.15
C PHE A 557 -11.34 0.74 -15.15
N HIS A 558 -11.94 0.22 -16.23
CA HIS A 558 -13.35 -0.13 -16.31
C HIS A 558 -13.47 -1.67 -16.39
N VAL A 559 -13.97 -2.30 -15.33
CA VAL A 559 -14.16 -3.76 -15.27
C VAL A 559 -15.62 -4.13 -15.49
N SER A 560 -15.86 -4.96 -16.49
CA SER A 560 -17.21 -5.41 -16.88
C SER A 560 -17.20 -6.88 -17.30
N SER A 561 -18.32 -7.40 -17.80
CA SER A 561 -18.39 -8.70 -18.46
C SER A 561 -18.67 -8.55 -19.95
N LEU A 562 -18.29 -9.54 -20.74
CA LEU A 562 -18.51 -9.51 -22.20
C LEU A 562 -19.98 -9.34 -22.60
N ASP A 563 -20.91 -9.63 -21.72
CA ASP A 563 -22.35 -9.41 -21.96
C ASP A 563 -22.68 -7.93 -22.07
N PHE A 564 -21.94 -7.07 -21.40
CA PHE A 564 -22.09 -5.60 -21.43
C PHE A 564 -21.29 -4.94 -22.53
N LEU A 565 -20.41 -5.67 -23.24
CA LEU A 565 -19.53 -5.09 -24.25
C LEU A 565 -20.32 -4.28 -25.28
N PHE A 566 -21.41 -4.87 -25.83
CA PHE A 566 -22.31 -4.23 -26.73
C PHE A 566 -23.78 -4.52 -26.37
N PRO A 567 -24.68 -3.51 -26.31
CA PRO A 567 -24.37 -2.10 -26.61
C PRO A 567 -23.87 -1.28 -25.39
N HIS A 568 -23.89 -1.78 -24.16
CA HIS A 568 -23.78 -0.96 -22.95
C HIS A 568 -22.44 -0.22 -22.85
N ASN A 569 -21.29 -0.94 -22.81
CA ASN A 569 -20.01 -0.27 -22.65
C ASN A 569 -19.61 0.57 -23.89
N GLU A 570 -20.09 0.21 -25.07
CA GLU A 570 -19.95 1.05 -26.26
C GLU A 570 -20.69 2.39 -26.13
N ASN A 571 -21.93 2.35 -25.58
CA ASN A 571 -22.73 3.54 -25.31
C ASN A 571 -22.12 4.41 -24.22
N GLU A 572 -21.55 3.80 -23.16
CA GLU A 572 -20.85 4.50 -22.08
C GLU A 572 -19.66 5.30 -22.61
N ILE A 573 -18.86 4.70 -23.52
CA ILE A 573 -17.73 5.39 -24.16
C ILE A 573 -18.23 6.59 -24.98
N ALA A 574 -19.29 6.39 -25.77
CA ALA A 574 -19.86 7.45 -26.61
C ALA A 574 -20.35 8.62 -25.74
N ILE A 575 -21.13 8.34 -24.70
CA ILE A 575 -21.64 9.36 -23.76
C ILE A 575 -20.50 10.14 -23.11
N ALA A 576 -19.55 9.42 -22.50
CA ALA A 576 -18.45 10.05 -21.75
C ALA A 576 -17.58 10.93 -22.67
N GLN A 577 -17.19 10.41 -23.83
CA GLN A 577 -16.33 11.13 -24.74
C GLN A 577 -17.04 12.31 -25.39
N ALA A 578 -18.31 12.17 -25.75
CA ALA A 578 -19.10 13.28 -26.26
C ALA A 578 -19.35 14.36 -25.19
N ALA A 579 -19.67 13.96 -23.96
CA ALA A 579 -19.93 14.91 -22.88
C ALA A 579 -18.68 15.66 -22.45
N THR A 580 -17.52 14.97 -22.33
CA THR A 580 -16.32 15.51 -21.68
C THR A 580 -15.17 15.84 -22.64
N GLY A 581 -15.16 15.27 -23.83
CA GLY A 581 -14.05 15.33 -24.80
C GLY A 581 -12.88 14.39 -24.42
N LYS A 582 -13.03 13.55 -23.37
CA LYS A 582 -12.00 12.63 -22.88
C LYS A 582 -12.52 11.18 -22.84
N PRO A 583 -11.65 10.17 -22.94
CA PRO A 583 -12.05 8.78 -22.76
C PRO A 583 -12.58 8.54 -21.35
N LEU A 584 -13.56 7.63 -21.21
CA LEU A 584 -14.08 7.23 -19.90
C LEU A 584 -13.02 6.46 -19.10
N ALA A 585 -12.33 5.53 -19.74
CA ALA A 585 -11.28 4.71 -19.09
C ALA A 585 -10.10 4.50 -20.02
N ASN A 586 -8.90 4.29 -19.43
CA ASN A 586 -7.69 3.92 -20.16
C ASN A 586 -7.68 2.42 -20.46
N TYR A 587 -8.12 1.58 -19.50
CA TYR A 587 -8.11 0.12 -19.64
C TYR A 587 -9.51 -0.46 -19.43
N TYR A 588 -9.97 -1.24 -20.41
CA TYR A 588 -11.24 -1.97 -20.37
C TYR A 588 -10.97 -3.46 -20.16
N ILE A 589 -11.36 -3.98 -19.00
CA ILE A 589 -11.21 -5.38 -18.62
C ILE A 589 -12.57 -6.07 -18.66
N HIS A 590 -12.72 -7.10 -19.50
CA HIS A 590 -13.96 -7.85 -19.62
C HIS A 590 -13.76 -9.31 -19.22
N SER A 591 -14.53 -9.76 -18.23
CA SER A 591 -14.59 -11.16 -17.87
C SER A 591 -15.54 -11.95 -18.76
N GLU A 592 -15.16 -13.18 -19.09
CA GLU A 592 -16.01 -14.14 -19.80
C GLU A 592 -17.09 -14.74 -18.89
N ARG A 593 -18.11 -15.28 -19.50
CA ARG A 593 -19.29 -15.83 -18.85
C ARG A 593 -18.99 -17.10 -18.07
N VAL A 594 -19.88 -17.39 -17.11
CA VAL A 594 -20.02 -18.71 -16.51
C VAL A 594 -21.13 -19.45 -17.26
N LEU A 595 -20.80 -20.64 -17.77
CA LEU A 595 -21.70 -21.48 -18.55
C LEU A 595 -22.11 -22.69 -17.71
N ALA A 596 -23.42 -22.94 -17.59
CA ALA A 596 -23.94 -24.19 -17.02
C ALA A 596 -23.90 -25.32 -18.04
N ASP A 597 -23.83 -26.57 -17.53
CA ASP A 597 -23.68 -27.81 -18.30
C ASP A 597 -24.20 -27.85 -19.74
N GLY A 598 -23.28 -27.97 -20.72
CA GLY A 598 -23.41 -28.60 -22.03
C GLY A 598 -24.55 -28.23 -22.99
N LYS A 599 -25.49 -27.42 -22.59
CA LYS A 599 -26.64 -27.02 -23.44
C LYS A 599 -26.46 -25.58 -23.89
N LYS A 600 -26.21 -25.39 -25.19
CA LYS A 600 -26.46 -24.13 -25.88
C LYS A 600 -27.92 -23.71 -25.61
N LYS A 601 -28.18 -22.99 -24.55
CA LYS A 601 -29.47 -22.37 -24.28
C LYS A 601 -29.47 -20.91 -24.76
N SER A 602 -30.57 -20.62 -25.48
CA SER A 602 -30.98 -19.29 -25.87
C SER A 602 -30.93 -18.28 -24.73
N ARG A 603 -30.95 -16.98 -25.07
CA ARG A 603 -30.90 -15.80 -24.16
C ARG A 603 -31.82 -15.85 -22.93
N GLU A 604 -32.80 -16.75 -22.88
CA GLU A 604 -33.73 -16.96 -21.76
C GLU A 604 -33.36 -18.11 -20.80
N GLY A 605 -32.27 -18.82 -21.03
CA GLY A 605 -31.87 -20.02 -20.27
C GLY A 605 -30.41 -20.01 -19.79
N GLU A 606 -29.79 -18.83 -19.61
CA GLU A 606 -28.52 -18.69 -18.94
C GLU A 606 -28.67 -19.17 -17.49
N GLY A 607 -27.72 -19.99 -17.06
CA GLY A 607 -27.74 -20.70 -15.77
C GLY A 607 -28.31 -19.86 -14.64
N LYS A 608 -29.40 -20.33 -14.08
CA LYS A 608 -30.05 -19.72 -12.91
C LYS A 608 -29.25 -19.90 -11.65
N GLU A 609 -28.05 -20.48 -11.75
CA GLU A 609 -27.21 -20.78 -10.61
C GLU A 609 -26.67 -19.49 -10.00
N THR A 610 -26.94 -19.35 -8.73
CA THR A 610 -26.54 -18.21 -7.90
C THR A 610 -25.54 -18.66 -6.84
N VAL A 611 -24.86 -17.71 -6.22
CA VAL A 611 -23.98 -17.97 -5.08
C VAL A 611 -24.71 -18.72 -3.97
N GLN A 612 -25.94 -18.28 -3.66
CA GLN A 612 -26.74 -18.90 -2.60
C GLN A 612 -27.15 -20.34 -2.89
N GLU A 613 -27.38 -20.70 -4.16
CA GLU A 613 -27.66 -22.09 -4.55
C GLU A 613 -26.44 -22.97 -4.34
N LEU A 614 -25.24 -22.49 -4.66
CA LEU A 614 -24.01 -23.25 -4.41
C LEU A 614 -23.71 -23.37 -2.92
N LEU A 615 -23.93 -22.32 -2.14
CA LEU A 615 -23.80 -22.38 -0.67
C LEU A 615 -24.78 -23.39 -0.07
N LYS A 616 -26.06 -23.46 -0.55
CA LYS A 616 -27.06 -24.46 -0.13
C LYS A 616 -26.72 -25.90 -0.55
N GLN A 617 -25.91 -26.07 -1.58
CA GLN A 617 -25.38 -27.39 -2.00
C GLN A 617 -24.18 -27.82 -1.15
N GLY A 618 -23.77 -27.02 -0.14
CA GLY A 618 -22.69 -27.36 0.78
C GLY A 618 -21.31 -26.86 0.34
N TYR A 619 -21.18 -26.06 -0.73
CA TYR A 619 -19.92 -25.45 -1.10
C TYR A 619 -19.65 -24.20 -0.25
N SER A 620 -18.44 -24.05 0.26
CA SER A 620 -18.05 -22.82 0.95
C SER A 620 -17.83 -21.65 -0.03
N GLY A 621 -18.00 -20.42 0.44
CA GLY A 621 -17.73 -19.24 -0.39
C GLY A 621 -16.30 -19.19 -0.92
N ARG A 622 -15.34 -19.68 -0.14
CA ARG A 622 -13.93 -19.84 -0.50
C ARG A 622 -13.75 -20.85 -1.67
N GLN A 623 -14.49 -21.97 -1.66
CA GLN A 623 -14.48 -22.92 -2.78
C GLN A 623 -15.05 -22.29 -4.05
N ILE A 624 -16.14 -21.53 -3.91
CA ILE A 624 -16.76 -20.82 -5.04
C ILE A 624 -15.79 -19.77 -5.58
N ARG A 625 -15.13 -18.97 -4.71
CA ARG A 625 -14.11 -17.99 -5.11
C ARG A 625 -12.97 -18.65 -5.89
N TYR A 626 -12.36 -19.70 -5.33
CA TYR A 626 -11.28 -20.42 -6.00
C TYR A 626 -11.70 -20.93 -7.38
N TRP A 627 -12.89 -21.53 -7.47
CA TRP A 627 -13.41 -22.02 -8.74
C TRP A 627 -13.62 -20.89 -9.75
N LEU A 628 -14.17 -19.74 -9.34
CA LEU A 628 -14.35 -18.58 -10.21
C LEU A 628 -13.01 -18.03 -10.74
N LEU A 629 -11.93 -18.18 -9.98
CA LEU A 629 -10.57 -17.78 -10.34
C LEU A 629 -9.77 -18.84 -11.09
N ALA A 630 -10.12 -20.15 -10.98
CA ALA A 630 -9.32 -21.25 -11.48
C ALA A 630 -9.07 -21.24 -13.01
N THR A 631 -9.88 -20.49 -13.75
CA THR A 631 -9.73 -20.29 -15.20
C THR A 631 -9.50 -18.80 -15.48
N HIS A 632 -8.52 -18.49 -16.34
CA HIS A 632 -8.21 -17.12 -16.75
C HIS A 632 -9.50 -16.35 -17.10
N TYR A 633 -9.63 -15.11 -16.63
CA TYR A 633 -10.89 -14.34 -16.73
C TYR A 633 -11.40 -14.14 -18.17
N ARG A 634 -10.52 -14.13 -19.19
CA ARG A 634 -10.86 -14.06 -20.61
C ARG A 634 -11.30 -15.36 -21.25
N LYS A 635 -11.37 -16.45 -20.49
CA LYS A 635 -11.89 -17.73 -20.98
C LYS A 635 -13.24 -18.04 -20.32
N PRO A 636 -14.20 -18.63 -21.04
CA PRO A 636 -15.45 -19.04 -20.43
C PRO A 636 -15.21 -20.09 -19.33
N LEU A 637 -15.96 -19.96 -18.25
CA LEU A 637 -15.88 -20.89 -17.13
C LEU A 637 -17.10 -21.82 -17.18
N HIS A 638 -16.86 -23.13 -17.16
CA HIS A 638 -17.90 -24.12 -17.15
C HIS A 638 -18.15 -24.64 -15.73
N TYR A 639 -19.41 -24.58 -15.30
CA TYR A 639 -19.83 -25.22 -14.06
C TYR A 639 -19.97 -26.71 -14.27
N GLU A 640 -19.23 -27.49 -13.51
CA GLU A 640 -19.24 -28.93 -13.46
C GLU A 640 -19.00 -29.35 -12.00
N GLU A 641 -19.85 -30.19 -11.43
CA GLU A 641 -19.74 -30.67 -10.05
C GLU A 641 -18.35 -31.29 -9.75
N ARG A 642 -17.82 -32.06 -10.70
CA ARG A 642 -16.49 -32.64 -10.63
C ARG A 642 -15.39 -31.58 -10.43
N ARG A 643 -15.52 -30.41 -11.03
CA ARG A 643 -14.54 -29.31 -10.87
C ARG A 643 -14.60 -28.73 -9.46
N MET A 644 -15.77 -28.66 -8.87
CA MET A 644 -15.90 -28.21 -7.48
C MET A 644 -15.23 -29.18 -6.49
N GLU A 645 -15.29 -30.50 -6.75
CA GLU A 645 -14.54 -31.50 -5.99
C GLU A 645 -13.01 -31.36 -6.17
N GLU A 646 -12.53 -31.00 -7.37
CA GLU A 646 -11.12 -30.76 -7.63
C GLU A 646 -10.63 -29.52 -6.90
N VAL A 647 -11.46 -28.49 -6.82
CA VAL A 647 -11.24 -27.27 -6.02
C VAL A 647 -11.14 -27.62 -4.54
N ALA A 648 -12.08 -28.36 -3.99
CA ALA A 648 -12.07 -28.77 -2.58
C ALA A 648 -10.75 -29.47 -2.21
N ARG A 649 -10.33 -30.45 -3.03
CA ARG A 649 -9.03 -31.14 -2.83
C ARG A 649 -7.81 -30.21 -2.93
N SER A 650 -7.87 -29.20 -3.77
CA SER A 650 -6.76 -28.23 -3.92
C SER A 650 -6.64 -27.35 -2.68
N LEU A 651 -7.77 -26.90 -2.15
CA LEU A 651 -7.83 -26.11 -0.92
C LEU A 651 -7.42 -26.94 0.31
N GLU A 652 -7.85 -28.20 0.40
CA GLU A 652 -7.40 -29.11 1.46
C GLU A 652 -5.87 -29.26 1.49
N ARG A 653 -5.22 -29.36 0.31
CA ARG A 653 -3.76 -29.42 0.21
C ARG A 653 -3.09 -28.13 0.67
N LEU A 654 -3.69 -26.99 0.34
CA LEU A 654 -3.19 -25.67 0.77
C LEU A 654 -3.26 -25.56 2.30
N ASP A 655 -4.40 -25.91 2.88
CA ASP A 655 -4.63 -25.86 4.32
C ASP A 655 -3.70 -26.82 5.08
N GLU A 656 -3.56 -28.05 4.57
CA GLU A 656 -2.64 -29.03 5.14
C GLU A 656 -1.19 -28.53 5.11
N PHE A 657 -0.78 -27.89 4.02
CA PHE A 657 0.57 -27.31 3.90
C PHE A 657 0.79 -26.20 4.93
N ILE A 658 -0.14 -25.25 5.03
CA ILE A 658 -0.04 -24.13 5.98
C ILE A 658 0.02 -24.68 7.42
N HIS A 659 -0.86 -25.63 7.76
CA HIS A 659 -0.85 -26.24 9.08
C HIS A 659 0.46 -26.97 9.38
N ARG A 660 1.00 -27.72 8.45
CA ARG A 660 2.29 -28.41 8.62
C ARG A 660 3.46 -27.43 8.76
N LEU A 661 3.43 -26.33 8.02
CA LEU A 661 4.45 -25.29 8.09
C LEU A 661 4.42 -24.57 9.45
N GLN A 662 3.23 -24.29 10.00
CA GLN A 662 3.06 -23.70 11.33
C GLN A 662 3.62 -24.58 12.44
N HIS A 663 3.49 -25.91 12.31
CA HIS A 663 3.88 -26.88 13.34
C HIS A 663 5.15 -27.68 13.00
N VAL A 664 5.96 -27.19 12.05
CA VAL A 664 7.19 -27.86 11.64
C VAL A 664 8.20 -27.93 12.80
N VAL A 665 8.86 -29.07 12.95
CA VAL A 665 9.99 -29.20 13.88
C VAL A 665 11.17 -28.39 13.34
N ILE A 666 11.69 -27.48 14.16
CA ILE A 666 12.78 -26.60 13.78
C ILE A 666 14.10 -27.38 13.67
N GLY A 667 14.84 -27.11 12.60
CA GLY A 667 16.11 -27.72 12.29
C GLY A 667 17.12 -26.71 11.73
N GLU A 668 18.06 -27.19 10.93
CA GLU A 668 19.08 -26.35 10.31
C GLU A 668 18.53 -25.59 9.09
N ALA A 669 19.13 -24.42 8.81
CA ALA A 669 18.78 -23.63 7.63
C ALA A 669 19.39 -24.24 6.34
N TRP A 670 18.62 -24.20 5.26
CA TRP A 670 19.04 -24.66 3.94
C TRP A 670 18.88 -23.56 2.90
N GLU A 671 19.94 -23.30 2.13
CA GLU A 671 19.94 -22.23 1.14
C GLU A 671 18.87 -22.45 0.05
N GLU A 672 18.62 -23.71 -0.30
CA GLU A 672 17.58 -24.09 -1.27
C GLU A 672 16.19 -23.65 -0.83
N VAL A 673 15.91 -23.59 0.47
CA VAL A 673 14.62 -23.12 0.99
C VAL A 673 14.46 -21.62 0.77
N ASN A 674 15.50 -20.83 0.99
CA ASN A 674 15.48 -19.39 0.72
C ASN A 674 15.24 -19.13 -0.77
N GLN A 675 15.89 -19.91 -1.63
CA GLN A 675 15.69 -19.83 -3.07
C GLN A 675 14.27 -20.20 -3.48
N LEU A 676 13.65 -21.22 -2.88
CA LEU A 676 12.26 -21.61 -3.15
C LEU A 676 11.27 -20.50 -2.75
N ILE A 677 11.52 -19.84 -1.61
CA ILE A 677 10.69 -18.71 -1.16
C ILE A 677 10.79 -17.56 -2.14
N TYR A 678 11.99 -17.20 -2.56
CA TYR A 678 12.21 -16.16 -3.57
C TYR A 678 11.53 -16.51 -4.90
N GLU A 679 11.71 -17.75 -5.39
CA GLU A 679 11.14 -18.21 -6.67
C GLU A 679 9.62 -18.16 -6.68
N VAL A 680 8.93 -18.50 -5.60
CA VAL A 680 7.46 -18.47 -5.59
C VAL A 680 6.93 -17.05 -5.69
N GLU A 681 7.56 -16.09 -5.02
CA GLU A 681 7.17 -14.68 -5.08
C GLU A 681 7.40 -14.11 -6.48
N GLN A 682 8.55 -14.37 -7.09
CA GLN A 682 8.86 -13.92 -8.45
C GLN A 682 7.91 -14.54 -9.49
N ASN A 683 7.73 -15.85 -9.48
CA ASN A 683 6.86 -16.54 -10.44
C ASN A 683 5.39 -16.12 -10.28
N PHE A 684 4.95 -15.84 -9.06
CA PHE A 684 3.61 -15.34 -8.78
C PHE A 684 3.42 -13.93 -9.34
N ASP A 685 4.39 -13.05 -9.07
CA ASP A 685 4.35 -11.65 -9.52
C ASP A 685 4.40 -11.55 -11.05
N GLU A 686 5.29 -12.30 -11.72
CA GLU A 686 5.33 -12.40 -13.17
C GLU A 686 3.99 -12.90 -13.75
N ALA A 687 3.40 -13.92 -13.14
CA ALA A 687 2.13 -14.46 -13.59
C ALA A 687 0.97 -13.45 -13.43
N MET A 688 0.88 -12.80 -12.29
CA MET A 688 -0.16 -11.80 -12.04
C MET A 688 0.06 -10.54 -12.87
N GLY A 689 1.31 -10.13 -13.08
CA GLY A 689 1.70 -9.02 -13.94
C GLY A 689 1.43 -9.25 -15.43
N ASP A 690 1.31 -10.50 -15.86
CA ASP A 690 0.96 -10.84 -17.25
C ASP A 690 -0.56 -11.07 -17.40
N ASP A 691 -1.35 -10.00 -17.30
CA ASP A 691 -2.79 -10.01 -17.54
C ASP A 691 -3.58 -10.86 -16.53
N LEU A 692 -3.21 -10.79 -15.26
CA LEU A 692 -3.81 -11.57 -14.18
C LEU A 692 -3.83 -13.09 -14.51
N ASN A 693 -2.71 -13.64 -14.94
CA ASN A 693 -2.61 -15.06 -15.29
C ASN A 693 -2.69 -15.96 -14.06
N ILE A 694 -3.88 -16.02 -13.49
CA ILE A 694 -4.20 -16.74 -12.27
C ILE A 694 -3.82 -18.23 -12.34
N SER A 695 -3.91 -18.83 -13.53
CA SER A 695 -3.57 -20.25 -13.70
C SER A 695 -2.07 -20.48 -13.46
N SER A 696 -1.20 -19.58 -13.94
CA SER A 696 0.24 -19.65 -13.70
C SER A 696 0.58 -19.27 -12.26
N ALA A 697 -0.12 -18.28 -11.68
CA ALA A 697 0.05 -17.89 -10.28
C ALA A 697 -0.27 -19.04 -9.31
N LEU A 698 -1.39 -19.72 -9.50
CA LEU A 698 -1.75 -20.92 -8.73
C LEU A 698 -0.74 -22.07 -8.95
N ALA A 699 -0.25 -22.25 -10.17
CA ALA A 699 0.78 -23.24 -10.46
C ALA A 699 2.09 -22.95 -9.71
N ALA A 700 2.49 -21.68 -9.57
CA ALA A 700 3.64 -21.28 -8.77
C ALA A 700 3.44 -21.65 -7.28
N VAL A 701 2.29 -21.30 -6.69
CA VAL A 701 1.94 -21.64 -5.30
C VAL A 701 1.98 -23.15 -5.07
N PHE A 702 1.31 -23.95 -5.90
CA PHE A 702 1.29 -25.41 -5.72
C PHE A 702 2.63 -26.09 -6.04
N SER A 703 3.47 -25.49 -6.89
CA SER A 703 4.84 -25.94 -7.11
C SER A 703 5.71 -25.70 -5.88
N PHE A 704 5.58 -24.54 -5.23
CA PHE A 704 6.25 -24.21 -3.97
C PHE A 704 5.85 -25.21 -2.87
N ILE A 705 4.56 -25.43 -2.66
CA ILE A 705 4.03 -26.41 -1.71
C ILE A 705 4.67 -27.80 -1.93
N ARG A 706 4.71 -28.26 -3.18
CA ARG A 706 5.29 -29.55 -3.53
C ARG A 706 6.78 -29.63 -3.26
N LYS A 707 7.54 -28.57 -3.58
CA LYS A 707 8.99 -28.51 -3.40
C LYS A 707 9.40 -28.33 -1.94
N LEU A 708 8.61 -27.59 -1.12
CA LEU A 708 8.96 -27.34 0.29
C LEU A 708 8.53 -28.50 1.22
N ASN A 709 7.49 -29.25 0.89
CA ASN A 709 6.99 -30.37 1.70
C ASN A 709 8.06 -31.39 2.14
N PRO A 710 9.04 -31.81 1.31
CA PRO A 710 10.12 -32.70 1.74
C PRO A 710 10.98 -32.12 2.86
N TYR A 711 11.27 -30.83 2.85
CA TYR A 711 12.05 -30.15 3.89
C TYR A 711 11.27 -30.06 5.19
N ILE A 712 9.96 -29.74 5.12
CA ILE A 712 9.06 -29.79 6.29
C ILE A 712 9.05 -31.19 6.92
N SER A 713 8.88 -32.25 6.11
CA SER A 713 8.83 -33.62 6.58
C SER A 713 10.15 -34.12 7.20
N ALA A 714 11.27 -33.57 6.75
CA ALA A 714 12.60 -33.91 7.23
C ALA A 714 13.02 -33.11 8.48
N GLY A 715 12.18 -32.17 8.98
CA GLY A 715 12.56 -31.24 10.06
C GLY A 715 13.74 -30.34 9.67
N ARG A 716 13.80 -29.90 8.41
CA ARG A 716 14.92 -29.13 7.83
C ARG A 716 14.53 -27.70 7.52
N LEU A 717 13.96 -27.00 8.48
CA LEU A 717 13.66 -25.58 8.38
C LEU A 717 14.16 -24.90 9.65
N SER A 718 14.90 -23.80 9.49
CA SER A 718 15.17 -22.91 10.62
C SER A 718 13.91 -22.12 10.99
N GLU A 719 13.83 -21.55 12.18
CA GLU A 719 12.71 -20.69 12.59
C GLU A 719 12.52 -19.52 11.60
N SER A 720 13.63 -18.87 11.21
CA SER A 720 13.58 -17.76 10.24
C SER A 720 13.05 -18.19 8.86
N GLN A 721 13.34 -19.40 8.40
CA GLN A 721 12.84 -19.93 7.13
C GLN A 721 11.37 -20.29 7.20
N LYS A 722 10.91 -20.84 8.32
CA LYS A 722 9.49 -21.08 8.61
C LYS A 722 8.72 -19.77 8.57
N GLU A 723 9.17 -18.74 9.32
CA GLU A 723 8.54 -17.42 9.34
C GLU A 723 8.53 -16.77 7.94
N ALA A 724 9.63 -16.85 7.20
CA ALA A 724 9.71 -16.31 5.85
C ALA A 724 8.75 -17.04 4.88
N ALA A 725 8.63 -18.37 4.98
CA ALA A 725 7.70 -19.14 4.14
C ALA A 725 6.23 -18.83 4.48
N LEU A 726 5.88 -18.70 5.77
CA LEU A 726 4.54 -18.27 6.19
C LEU A 726 4.23 -16.85 5.69
N ALA A 727 5.14 -15.91 5.89
CA ALA A 727 4.99 -14.54 5.41
C ALA A 727 4.85 -14.45 3.88
N ALA A 728 5.58 -15.28 3.13
CA ALA A 728 5.40 -15.38 1.69
C ALA A 728 3.99 -15.87 1.34
N MET A 729 3.51 -16.95 1.97
CA MET A 729 2.14 -17.46 1.75
C MET A 729 1.07 -16.42 2.10
N GLU A 730 1.21 -15.68 3.19
CA GLU A 730 0.30 -14.59 3.56
C GLU A 730 0.29 -13.48 2.52
N ARG A 731 1.47 -13.06 2.01
CA ARG A 731 1.55 -12.06 0.93
C ARG A 731 0.85 -12.52 -0.34
N LEU A 732 1.06 -13.76 -0.78
CA LEU A 732 0.39 -14.31 -1.96
C LEU A 732 -1.12 -14.43 -1.74
N ASP A 733 -1.55 -14.82 -0.55
CA ASP A 733 -2.96 -14.93 -0.22
C ASP A 733 -3.65 -13.59 -0.02
N SER A 734 -2.93 -12.52 0.32
CA SER A 734 -3.50 -11.17 0.33
C SER A 734 -4.11 -10.80 -1.03
N VAL A 735 -3.57 -11.37 -2.13
CA VAL A 735 -4.09 -11.23 -3.50
C VAL A 735 -5.17 -12.27 -3.81
N LEU A 736 -4.92 -13.53 -3.51
CA LEU A 736 -5.82 -14.63 -3.88
C LEU A 736 -7.06 -14.73 -2.99
N ASN A 737 -6.85 -14.52 -1.69
CA ASN A 737 -7.85 -14.68 -0.63
C ASN A 737 -8.55 -16.06 -0.68
N ILE A 738 -7.73 -17.10 -0.68
CA ILE A 738 -8.17 -18.51 -0.75
C ILE A 738 -7.60 -19.39 0.37
N ALA A 739 -6.65 -18.90 1.18
CA ALA A 739 -6.17 -19.62 2.34
C ALA A 739 -7.19 -19.57 3.49
N CYS A 740 -7.23 -20.60 4.32
CA CYS A 740 -8.00 -20.59 5.54
C CYS A 740 -7.17 -19.92 6.65
N SER A 741 -7.70 -18.89 7.28
CA SER A 741 -7.24 -18.54 8.62
C SER A 741 -7.91 -19.53 9.58
N PRO A 742 -7.16 -20.38 10.28
CA PRO A 742 -7.74 -21.40 11.17
C PRO A 742 -8.66 -20.82 12.25
N GLU A 743 -8.52 -19.52 12.54
CA GLU A 743 -9.28 -18.81 13.56
C GLU A 743 -10.56 -18.14 13.05
N ALA A 744 -10.68 -17.86 11.75
CA ALA A 744 -11.79 -17.10 11.19
C ALA A 744 -13.08 -17.90 10.99
N ASP A 745 -13.01 -19.24 10.94
CA ASP A 745 -14.16 -20.11 10.68
C ASP A 745 -14.77 -20.75 11.93
N LEU A 746 -14.17 -20.56 13.10
CA LEU A 746 -14.66 -21.08 14.35
C LEU A 746 -15.23 -19.96 15.22
N ASP A 747 -16.41 -20.17 15.77
CA ASP A 747 -16.90 -19.29 16.83
C ASP A 747 -16.02 -19.43 18.08
N GLU A 748 -15.99 -18.40 18.91
CA GLU A 748 -15.18 -18.37 20.14
C GLU A 748 -15.41 -19.59 21.05
N LYS A 749 -16.58 -20.16 20.97
CA LYS A 749 -16.98 -21.35 21.75
C LYS A 749 -16.30 -22.61 21.19
N ALA A 750 -16.24 -22.74 19.88
CA ALA A 750 -15.57 -23.87 19.21
C ALA A 750 -14.05 -23.82 19.42
N CYS A 751 -13.44 -22.65 19.35
CA CYS A 751 -12.02 -22.46 19.64
C CYS A 751 -11.69 -22.90 21.08
N LYS A 752 -12.44 -22.42 22.07
CA LYS A 752 -12.28 -22.83 23.49
C LYS A 752 -12.45 -24.33 23.71
N LEU A 753 -13.38 -24.96 23.01
CA LEU A 753 -13.59 -26.42 23.10
C LEU A 753 -12.45 -27.21 22.47
N LEU A 754 -11.86 -26.75 21.37
CA LEU A 754 -10.71 -27.39 20.74
C LEU A 754 -9.46 -27.30 21.62
N GLU A 755 -9.19 -26.13 22.21
CA GLU A 755 -8.09 -25.93 23.15
C GLU A 755 -8.26 -26.77 24.41
N ALA A 756 -9.43 -26.74 25.02
CA ALA A 756 -9.73 -27.52 26.21
C ALA A 756 -9.62 -29.03 25.93
N ARG A 757 -10.07 -29.49 24.76
CA ARG A 757 -9.91 -30.88 24.35
C ARG A 757 -8.44 -31.26 24.17
N ALA A 758 -7.65 -30.40 23.54
CA ALA A 758 -6.21 -30.63 23.36
C ALA A 758 -5.49 -30.74 24.72
N GLU A 759 -5.85 -29.89 25.69
CA GLU A 759 -5.33 -29.95 27.05
C GLU A 759 -5.77 -31.21 27.80
N ALA A 760 -7.04 -31.60 27.69
CA ALA A 760 -7.56 -32.83 28.28
C ALA A 760 -6.82 -34.06 27.73
N ARG A 761 -6.48 -34.10 26.46
CA ARG A 761 -5.69 -35.17 25.85
C ARG A 761 -4.24 -35.19 26.34
N ARG A 762 -3.58 -34.05 26.39
CA ARG A 762 -2.22 -33.93 26.95
C ARG A 762 -2.16 -34.42 28.39
N SER A 763 -3.21 -34.13 29.14
CA SER A 763 -3.36 -34.53 30.53
C SER A 763 -3.93 -35.96 30.70
N LYS A 764 -4.13 -36.70 29.58
CA LYS A 764 -4.69 -38.07 29.55
C LYS A 764 -6.09 -38.20 30.16
N ARG A 765 -6.89 -37.13 30.15
CA ARG A 765 -8.29 -37.10 30.60
C ARG A 765 -9.23 -37.46 29.43
N TRP A 766 -9.24 -38.73 29.08
CA TRP A 766 -9.88 -39.24 27.85
C TRP A 766 -11.40 -39.03 27.81
N GLU A 767 -12.10 -39.25 28.91
CA GLU A 767 -13.57 -39.06 28.98
C GLU A 767 -13.98 -37.60 28.76
N GLU A 768 -13.17 -36.67 29.24
CA GLU A 768 -13.39 -35.23 29.05
C GLU A 768 -13.10 -34.83 27.60
N ALA A 769 -12.04 -35.34 27.00
CA ALA A 769 -11.72 -35.11 25.61
C ALA A 769 -12.79 -35.65 24.63
N ASP A 770 -13.38 -36.83 24.95
CA ASP A 770 -14.46 -37.41 24.14
C ASP A 770 -15.76 -36.63 24.28
N ARG A 771 -16.08 -36.10 25.47
CA ARG A 771 -17.23 -35.20 25.66
C ARG A 771 -17.09 -33.95 24.80
N MET A 772 -15.93 -33.29 24.86
CA MET A 772 -15.67 -32.11 24.04
C MET A 772 -15.70 -32.42 22.53
N ARG A 773 -15.27 -33.61 22.13
CA ARG A 773 -15.39 -34.06 20.74
C ARG A 773 -16.83 -34.16 20.29
N GLN A 774 -17.72 -34.66 21.18
CA GLN A 774 -19.14 -34.74 20.89
C GLN A 774 -19.82 -33.38 20.85
N GLU A 775 -19.40 -32.44 21.73
CA GLU A 775 -19.87 -31.05 21.71
C GLU A 775 -19.44 -30.33 20.43
N LEU A 776 -18.20 -30.52 19.99
CA LEU A 776 -17.69 -30.00 18.71
C LEU A 776 -18.50 -30.60 17.53
N LEU A 777 -18.79 -31.88 17.56
CA LEU A 777 -19.61 -32.52 16.52
C LEU A 777 -21.04 -31.96 16.48
N ASN A 778 -21.62 -31.64 17.62
CA ASN A 778 -22.94 -30.99 17.72
C ASN A 778 -22.92 -29.54 17.21
N LEU A 779 -21.75 -28.92 17.16
CA LEU A 779 -21.50 -27.59 16.51
C LEU A 779 -21.14 -27.73 15.03
N GLY A 780 -21.30 -28.94 14.45
CA GLY A 780 -20.94 -29.20 13.06
C GLY A 780 -19.42 -29.30 12.82
N ILE A 781 -18.63 -29.58 13.86
CA ILE A 781 -17.17 -29.69 13.78
C ILE A 781 -16.73 -31.11 14.08
N LYS A 782 -16.31 -31.85 13.07
CA LYS A 782 -15.72 -33.16 13.20
C LYS A 782 -14.23 -33.09 13.46
N VAL A 783 -13.79 -33.64 14.58
CA VAL A 783 -12.39 -33.66 14.99
C VAL A 783 -11.76 -35.01 14.67
N VAL A 784 -10.59 -35.00 14.04
CA VAL A 784 -9.80 -36.20 13.70
C VAL A 784 -8.42 -36.04 14.33
N ASP A 785 -8.01 -37.03 15.11
CA ASP A 785 -6.69 -37.06 15.74
C ASP A 785 -5.68 -37.74 14.81
N THR A 786 -4.56 -37.07 14.59
CA THR A 786 -3.42 -37.58 13.83
C THR A 786 -2.16 -37.61 14.71
N PRO A 787 -1.13 -38.37 14.33
CA PRO A 787 0.13 -38.36 15.07
C PRO A 787 0.78 -36.96 15.21
N GLU A 788 0.42 -36.05 14.32
CA GLU A 788 0.94 -34.68 14.20
C GLU A 788 0.06 -33.64 14.95
N GLY A 789 -1.11 -34.04 15.48
CA GLY A 789 -2.04 -33.16 16.21
C GLY A 789 -3.50 -33.44 15.94
N THR A 790 -4.37 -32.61 16.51
CA THR A 790 -5.83 -32.71 16.33
C THR A 790 -6.24 -31.90 15.08
N ARG A 791 -6.86 -32.56 14.11
CA ARG A 791 -7.47 -31.90 12.92
C ARG A 791 -8.97 -31.77 13.12
N TRP A 792 -9.55 -30.77 12.54
CA TRP A 792 -11.01 -30.60 12.54
C TRP A 792 -11.50 -30.20 11.15
N LYS A 793 -12.76 -30.50 10.88
CA LYS A 793 -13.49 -30.03 9.70
C LYS A 793 -14.96 -29.82 10.05
N ARG A 794 -15.58 -28.83 9.42
CA ARG A 794 -17.04 -28.69 9.51
C ARG A 794 -17.72 -29.88 8.84
N VAL A 795 -18.77 -30.36 9.49
CA VAL A 795 -19.66 -31.44 8.98
C VAL A 795 -21.06 -30.87 9.13
N ASP A 796 -21.79 -30.84 8.06
CA ASP A 796 -23.21 -30.43 8.02
C ASP A 796 -24.11 -31.35 8.86
#